data_cfdb40775b71e9b9074d1ed9fbc4972b
#
_entry.id   cfdb40775b71e9b9074d1ed9fbc4972b
#
_cell.length_a   1.000
_cell.length_b   1.000
_cell.length_c   1.000
_cell.angle_alpha   90.00
_cell.angle_beta   90.00
_cell.angle_gamma   90.00
#
_symmetry.space_group_name_H-M   'P 1'
#
loop_
_entity.id
_entity.type
_entity.pdbx_description
1 polymer ?
#
loop_
_entity_poly.entity_id
_entity_poly.type
_entity_poly.pdbx_seq_one_letter_code
_entity_poly.pdbx_strand_id
1 'polypeptide(L)'
;ALPIFARTGSGLPAIKADAAVTWAEAKAGFAFHELQRTAVKNALTHKFTILTGGPGTGKAQPLHAQVLTPSGFCRIGGLRPGDEIITAEGSVTRIGSIHPQGRKKIFRVHFADGRTCECCDDHLWRAWTRTSVWSPTKKKKIRARGWRTVPLSYLRHRLDEDRVESNRLAIPLLSPAPTIPDVDLPCDPYVLGALIGDGTLGNAVLFTTTDTALVTNLATRLQPLGLRLKQVISGGAPTISWRIIGRGRGFANPLRDAIKALGLAVTSPSKFIPPDFLAASAAQRLELLRGLLDTDGTVDRLGVISFTTSSSRLADDFQQLAWSLGCIATRGAIKHPTYTHHGEKRAGLPAHTVFLQHPEPATLFTLARKIRRTVRPKARARLSHRLRLTAIEPAGTAECVCISINSPTGLYVTDNYLVTHNTTILRALVEILKAKKVRVHLAAPTGRAAQRLAQTTGGFATTIHRLLKYDPAGGGFVANESAPLATDFLIVDEASMLDNRLASALLQAVPSRAHLLLVGDTDQLPSVGAGNVLKDLIAVATAESSPHAPAVTRLAVIYRQQGQSQIVTTAHAINAGDPSLPPAVNEVSATQVWADLTFIVATDAEDCVRKTLELVTTFIPQKLKWPHPIRDVQVLAPMHKGVAGVGNFNVQLQAALNPAPRGAKALRTPSGEFRAGDKLIQLRNNYDKNLFNGDIGVITAIDAEGGTFTADFDGDVHTFERGEFNDLALAYTVSIHKSQGSEYPVVIVPLLKAHFMMLQRNLIYTAITRGRKKVFIIGEPAAYAMAVRNAESKTRTTHLREKIATAAPAAERKTD
;
A
#
# COMPACT_ATOMS: atom_id res chain seq x y z
N ALA A 1 19.31 -1.07 -35.95
CA ALA A 1 17.99 -1.08 -35.30
C ALA A 1 17.57 0.31 -34.78
N LEU A 2 18.38 0.98 -33.94
CA LEU A 2 18.02 2.30 -33.39
C LEU A 2 17.74 3.38 -34.45
N PRO A 3 18.53 3.58 -35.50
CA PRO A 3 18.22 4.54 -36.56
C PRO A 3 16.95 4.23 -37.34
N ILE A 4 16.68 2.96 -37.61
CA ILE A 4 15.44 2.51 -38.29
C ILE A 4 14.24 2.74 -37.38
N PHE A 5 14.39 2.37 -36.11
CA PHE A 5 13.35 2.57 -35.10
C PHE A 5 13.00 4.07 -34.94
N ALA A 6 13.98 4.97 -34.89
CA ALA A 6 13.75 6.39 -34.72
C ALA A 6 13.05 7.07 -35.92
N ARG A 7 13.28 6.59 -37.17
CA ARG A 7 12.75 7.22 -38.40
C ARG A 7 11.37 6.78 -38.83
N THR A 8 10.95 5.58 -38.44
CA THR A 8 9.62 5.05 -38.81
C THR A 8 8.53 5.83 -38.09
N GLY A 9 7.40 6.11 -38.71
CA GLY A 9 6.27 6.79 -38.10
C GLY A 9 5.72 6.01 -36.89
N SER A 10 5.08 6.69 -35.96
CA SER A 10 4.43 6.09 -34.80
C SER A 10 3.26 5.22 -35.23
N GLY A 11 3.16 4.00 -34.66
CA GLY A 11 2.00 3.12 -34.81
C GLY A 11 0.90 3.37 -33.77
N LEU A 12 1.10 4.33 -32.86
CA LEU A 12 0.07 4.68 -31.88
C LEU A 12 -1.08 5.43 -32.55
N PRO A 13 -2.32 5.23 -32.10
CA PRO A 13 -3.45 6.08 -32.51
C PRO A 13 -3.16 7.53 -32.11
N ALA A 14 -3.76 8.48 -32.82
CA ALA A 14 -3.59 9.91 -32.54
C ALA A 14 -3.96 10.23 -31.08
N ILE A 15 -2.95 10.45 -30.24
CA ILE A 15 -3.10 10.79 -28.83
C ILE A 15 -2.68 12.23 -28.61
N LYS A 16 -3.65 13.10 -28.29
CA LYS A 16 -3.32 14.47 -27.85
C LYS A 16 -2.70 14.38 -26.45
N ALA A 17 -1.38 14.42 -26.35
CA ALA A 17 -0.63 14.14 -25.12
C ALA A 17 -1.09 14.99 -23.93
N ASP A 18 -1.33 16.29 -24.10
CA ASP A 18 -1.86 17.14 -23.04
C ASP A 18 -3.25 16.74 -22.56
N ALA A 19 -4.14 16.39 -23.49
CA ALA A 19 -5.47 15.91 -23.17
C ALA A 19 -5.41 14.54 -22.49
N ALA A 20 -4.50 13.64 -22.92
CA ALA A 20 -4.29 12.33 -22.33
C ALA A 20 -3.72 12.43 -20.92
N VAL A 21 -2.73 13.29 -20.68
CA VAL A 21 -2.20 13.58 -19.35
C VAL A 21 -3.30 14.15 -18.46
N THR A 22 -4.07 15.12 -18.96
CA THR A 22 -5.20 15.69 -18.21
C THR A 22 -6.28 14.64 -17.93
N TRP A 23 -6.56 13.72 -18.86
CA TRP A 23 -7.47 12.61 -18.67
C TRP A 23 -6.91 11.61 -17.65
N ALA A 24 -5.62 11.26 -17.72
CA ALA A 24 -4.98 10.39 -16.75
C ALA A 24 -4.92 11.02 -15.36
N GLU A 25 -4.64 12.31 -15.28
CA GLU A 25 -4.73 13.08 -14.05
C GLU A 25 -6.18 13.08 -13.52
N ALA A 26 -7.16 13.21 -14.39
CA ALA A 26 -8.57 13.14 -14.02
C ALA A 26 -8.97 11.73 -13.59
N LYS A 27 -8.49 10.68 -14.27
CA LYS A 27 -8.75 9.27 -13.96
C LYS A 27 -7.95 8.78 -12.76
N ALA A 28 -6.66 9.09 -12.71
CA ALA A 28 -5.82 8.91 -11.54
C ALA A 28 -6.27 9.84 -10.41
N GLY A 29 -6.93 10.92 -10.80
CA GLY A 29 -7.53 11.93 -9.94
C GLY A 29 -6.51 12.87 -9.29
N PHE A 30 -5.28 12.98 -9.75
CA PHE A 30 -4.29 13.94 -9.26
C PHE A 30 -3.53 14.62 -10.40
N ALA A 31 -3.05 15.84 -10.14
CA ALA A 31 -2.15 16.51 -11.06
C ALA A 31 -0.73 15.92 -10.90
N PHE A 32 -0.14 15.49 -12.00
CA PHE A 32 1.25 15.11 -12.01
C PHE A 32 2.15 16.33 -11.76
N HIS A 33 3.27 16.10 -11.07
CA HIS A 33 4.33 17.09 -11.03
C HIS A 33 4.84 17.37 -12.46
N GLU A 34 5.40 18.55 -12.71
CA GLU A 34 5.78 18.96 -14.07
C GLU A 34 6.71 17.96 -14.76
N LEU A 35 7.73 17.46 -14.07
CA LEU A 35 8.59 16.39 -14.58
C LEU A 35 7.84 15.08 -14.84
N GLN A 36 6.84 14.77 -14.05
CA GLN A 36 6.01 13.59 -14.25
C GLN A 36 5.07 13.77 -15.46
N ARG A 37 4.53 14.97 -15.65
CA ARG A 37 3.75 15.33 -16.84
C ARG A 37 4.60 15.22 -18.09
N THR A 38 5.82 15.76 -18.02
CA THR A 38 6.81 15.69 -19.11
C THR A 38 7.17 14.24 -19.44
N ALA A 39 7.39 13.38 -18.42
CA ALA A 39 7.66 11.97 -18.63
C ALA A 39 6.53 11.25 -19.37
N VAL A 40 5.28 11.45 -18.96
CA VAL A 40 4.12 10.85 -19.63
C VAL A 40 3.94 11.42 -21.04
N LYS A 41 4.08 12.73 -21.23
CA LYS A 41 4.02 13.38 -22.56
C LYS A 41 5.09 12.81 -23.48
N ASN A 42 6.34 12.77 -23.04
CA ASN A 42 7.44 12.23 -23.82
C ASN A 42 7.18 10.77 -24.22
N ALA A 43 6.71 9.94 -23.31
CA ALA A 43 6.38 8.54 -23.60
C ALA A 43 5.26 8.40 -24.66
N LEU A 44 4.31 9.34 -24.72
CA LEU A 44 3.21 9.32 -25.70
C LEU A 44 3.60 9.94 -27.05
N THR A 45 4.54 10.87 -27.07
CA THR A 45 4.90 11.66 -28.27
C THR A 45 6.17 11.19 -28.97
N HIS A 46 7.10 10.62 -28.21
CA HIS A 46 8.38 10.12 -28.73
C HIS A 46 8.39 8.60 -28.70
N LYS A 47 8.78 7.99 -29.80
CA LYS A 47 8.84 6.53 -29.94
C LYS A 47 9.85 5.88 -29.02
N PHE A 48 10.94 6.58 -28.74
CA PHE A 48 11.96 6.09 -27.83
C PHE A 48 12.16 7.06 -26.67
N THR A 49 11.86 6.60 -25.49
CA THR A 49 11.87 7.42 -24.29
C THR A 49 12.64 6.73 -23.16
N ILE A 50 13.35 7.50 -22.39
CA ILE A 50 14.03 7.03 -21.17
C ILE A 50 13.49 7.83 -19.97
N LEU A 51 13.07 7.10 -18.95
CA LEU A 51 12.69 7.65 -17.66
C LEU A 51 13.70 7.18 -16.61
N THR A 52 14.44 8.12 -16.04
CA THR A 52 15.44 7.82 -15.01
C THR A 52 15.16 8.62 -13.73
N GLY A 53 15.57 8.07 -12.59
CA GLY A 53 15.43 8.71 -11.28
C GLY A 53 15.41 7.68 -10.15
N GLY A 54 15.84 8.10 -8.96
CA GLY A 54 15.87 7.25 -7.77
C GLY A 54 14.48 6.81 -7.29
N PRO A 55 14.37 5.76 -6.46
CA PRO A 55 13.11 5.22 -6.00
C PRO A 55 12.40 6.14 -4.99
N GLY A 56 11.10 6.34 -5.14
CA GLY A 56 10.17 6.87 -4.11
C GLY A 56 9.69 8.29 -4.28
N THR A 57 8.44 8.45 -4.69
CA THR A 57 7.74 9.73 -4.83
C THR A 57 6.62 9.85 -3.80
N GLY A 58 6.90 10.42 -2.68
CA GLY A 58 6.25 11.28 -1.73
C GLY A 58 4.75 11.22 -1.41
N LYS A 59 4.19 10.11 -0.91
CA LYS A 59 2.81 10.05 -0.38
C LYS A 59 2.85 9.30 0.94
N ALA A 60 2.51 9.95 2.09
CA ALA A 60 2.75 9.29 3.35
C ALA A 60 1.75 9.65 4.44
N GLN A 61 1.43 8.65 5.27
CA GLN A 61 0.76 8.79 6.55
C GLN A 61 1.71 8.40 7.68
N PRO A 62 1.53 8.96 8.90
CA PRO A 62 2.35 8.59 10.04
C PRO A 62 2.13 7.11 10.43
N LEU A 63 3.15 6.48 11.03
CA LEU A 63 3.12 5.05 11.38
C LEU A 63 1.97 4.66 12.32
N HIS A 64 1.47 5.62 13.10
CA HIS A 64 0.35 5.42 14.00
C HIS A 64 -1.03 5.54 13.32
N ALA A 65 -1.09 6.09 12.10
CA ALA A 65 -2.33 6.14 11.33
C ALA A 65 -2.90 4.73 11.15
N GLN A 66 -4.21 4.62 11.15
CA GLN A 66 -4.89 3.33 11.07
C GLN A 66 -5.36 3.05 9.64
N VAL A 67 -5.34 1.80 9.24
CA VAL A 67 -5.89 1.32 7.97
C VAL A 67 -6.88 0.20 8.28
N LEU A 68 -8.04 0.23 7.63
CA LEU A 68 -9.07 -0.78 7.83
C LEU A 68 -8.69 -2.08 7.10
N THR A 69 -8.61 -3.16 7.87
CA THR A 69 -8.39 -4.54 7.40
C THR A 69 -9.67 -5.36 7.58
N PRO A 70 -9.78 -6.56 7.01
CA PRO A 70 -10.91 -7.45 7.28
C PRO A 70 -11.12 -7.79 8.77
N SER A 71 -10.04 -7.75 9.58
CA SER A 71 -10.07 -8.01 11.02
C SER A 71 -10.21 -6.74 11.88
N GLY A 72 -10.45 -5.57 11.28
CA GLY A 72 -10.56 -4.29 11.96
C GLY A 72 -9.43 -3.31 11.66
N PHE A 73 -9.33 -2.23 12.41
CA PHE A 73 -8.28 -1.22 12.21
C PHE A 73 -6.92 -1.69 12.73
N CYS A 74 -5.92 -1.62 11.85
CA CYS A 74 -4.52 -1.89 12.17
C CYS A 74 -3.66 -0.65 11.91
N ARG A 75 -2.62 -0.43 12.72
CA ARG A 75 -1.66 0.66 12.47
C ARG A 75 -0.93 0.42 11.15
N ILE A 76 -0.88 1.44 10.29
CA ILE A 76 -0.21 1.36 8.98
C ILE A 76 1.27 0.95 9.11
N GLY A 77 1.93 1.33 10.21
CA GLY A 77 3.32 0.95 10.50
C GLY A 77 3.53 -0.54 10.80
N GLY A 78 2.46 -1.27 11.14
CA GLY A 78 2.49 -2.72 11.41
C GLY A 78 2.15 -3.59 10.20
N LEU A 79 1.59 -3.00 9.13
CA LEU A 79 1.17 -3.72 7.94
C LEU A 79 2.36 -4.20 7.10
N ARG A 80 2.13 -5.25 6.29
CA ARG A 80 3.12 -5.90 5.43
C ARG A 80 2.62 -6.01 3.99
N PRO A 81 3.51 -6.15 3.00
CA PRO A 81 3.11 -6.59 1.66
C PRO A 81 2.39 -7.95 1.75
N GLY A 82 1.28 -8.07 1.04
CA GLY A 82 0.41 -9.24 1.10
C GLY A 82 -0.76 -9.11 2.07
N ASP A 83 -0.68 -8.25 3.10
CA ASP A 83 -1.79 -8.02 4.02
C ASP A 83 -3.01 -7.48 3.29
N GLU A 84 -4.18 -7.90 3.74
CA GLU A 84 -5.46 -7.50 3.18
C GLU A 84 -5.99 -6.24 3.85
N ILE A 85 -6.48 -5.31 3.03
CA ILE A 85 -7.09 -4.05 3.46
C ILE A 85 -8.39 -3.79 2.71
N ILE A 86 -9.19 -2.88 3.25
CA ILE A 86 -10.50 -2.53 2.69
C ILE A 86 -10.36 -1.30 1.78
N THR A 87 -10.89 -1.41 0.57
CA THR A 87 -10.98 -0.32 -0.42
C THR A 87 -12.11 0.64 -0.10
N ALA A 88 -12.18 1.78 -0.80
CA ALA A 88 -13.28 2.72 -0.70
C ALA A 88 -14.64 2.11 -1.08
N GLU A 89 -14.64 1.12 -1.95
CA GLU A 89 -15.81 0.37 -2.41
C GLU A 89 -16.21 -0.75 -1.43
N GLY A 90 -15.46 -0.91 -0.32
CA GLY A 90 -15.70 -1.93 0.69
C GLY A 90 -15.17 -3.33 0.31
N SER A 91 -14.51 -3.48 -0.83
CA SER A 91 -13.90 -4.74 -1.25
C SER A 91 -12.54 -4.96 -0.59
N VAL A 92 -12.15 -6.22 -0.45
CA VAL A 92 -10.82 -6.59 0.04
C VAL A 92 -9.79 -6.43 -1.08
N THR A 93 -8.63 -5.87 -0.77
CA THR A 93 -7.47 -5.79 -1.66
C THR A 93 -6.19 -6.05 -0.88
N ARG A 94 -5.12 -6.43 -1.57
CA ARG A 94 -3.83 -6.68 -0.93
C ARG A 94 -2.88 -5.51 -1.08
N ILE A 95 -2.03 -5.34 -0.06
CA ILE A 95 -0.92 -4.40 -0.12
C ILE A 95 0.15 -5.01 -1.03
N GLY A 96 0.45 -4.34 -2.14
CA GLY A 96 1.50 -4.75 -3.06
C GLY A 96 2.89 -4.45 -2.51
N SER A 97 3.08 -3.26 -1.93
CA SER A 97 4.35 -2.83 -1.34
C SER A 97 4.16 -1.75 -0.29
N ILE A 98 5.13 -1.66 0.62
CA ILE A 98 5.18 -0.65 1.68
C ILE A 98 6.46 0.16 1.50
N HIS A 99 6.32 1.48 1.46
CA HIS A 99 7.41 2.40 1.22
C HIS A 99 7.57 3.35 2.42
N PRO A 100 8.53 3.11 3.32
CA PRO A 100 8.87 4.04 4.39
C PRO A 100 9.23 5.40 3.81
N GLN A 101 8.78 6.45 4.45
CA GLN A 101 8.94 7.83 3.98
C GLN A 101 9.76 8.70 4.96
N GLY A 102 10.26 8.10 6.06
CA GLY A 102 10.97 8.78 7.12
C GLY A 102 10.11 9.81 7.86
N ARG A 103 10.76 10.69 8.62
CA ARG A 103 10.06 11.74 9.37
C ARG A 103 9.62 12.86 8.45
N LYS A 104 8.31 13.13 8.43
CA LYS A 104 7.71 14.22 7.65
C LYS A 104 6.92 15.17 8.54
N LYS A 105 6.78 16.42 8.11
CA LYS A 105 5.76 17.31 8.67
C LYS A 105 4.40 16.71 8.39
N ILE A 106 3.60 16.54 9.42
CA ILE A 106 2.24 16.02 9.35
C ILE A 106 1.24 17.11 9.69
N PHE A 107 0.07 16.97 9.11
CA PHE A 107 -1.06 17.86 9.29
C PHE A 107 -2.26 17.03 9.72
N ARG A 108 -3.03 17.57 10.65
CA ARG A 108 -4.32 17.02 11.04
C ARG A 108 -5.41 17.63 10.20
N VAL A 109 -6.15 16.76 9.53
CA VAL A 109 -7.25 17.12 8.63
C VAL A 109 -8.54 16.92 9.37
N HIS A 110 -9.39 17.96 9.44
CA HIS A 110 -10.66 17.97 10.15
C HIS A 110 -11.83 17.94 9.18
N PHE A 111 -12.84 17.16 9.49
CA PHE A 111 -14.06 17.02 8.69
C PHE A 111 -15.30 17.48 9.46
N ALA A 112 -16.36 17.80 8.72
CA ALA A 112 -17.59 18.43 9.27
C ALA A 112 -18.36 17.56 10.26
N ASP A 113 -18.15 16.28 10.30
CA ASP A 113 -18.78 15.35 11.23
C ASP A 113 -17.89 14.95 12.42
N GLY A 114 -16.76 15.66 12.59
CA GLY A 114 -15.83 15.45 13.69
C GLY A 114 -14.72 14.42 13.40
N ARG A 115 -14.76 13.72 12.25
CA ARG A 115 -13.65 12.83 11.87
C ARG A 115 -12.37 13.63 11.65
N THR A 116 -11.26 12.99 11.99
CA THR A 116 -9.91 13.53 11.75
C THR A 116 -8.98 12.43 11.25
N CYS A 117 -7.95 12.80 10.51
CA CYS A 117 -6.80 11.93 10.24
C CYS A 117 -5.53 12.75 10.10
N GLU A 118 -4.39 12.09 10.16
CA GLU A 118 -3.09 12.72 9.99
C GLU A 118 -2.36 12.20 8.75
N CYS A 119 -1.78 13.12 7.98
CA CYS A 119 -0.98 12.79 6.82
C CYS A 119 0.01 13.90 6.48
N CYS A 120 0.99 13.62 5.62
CA CYS A 120 1.93 14.63 5.14
C CYS A 120 1.29 15.55 4.07
N ASP A 121 1.94 16.67 3.78
CA ASP A 121 1.46 17.68 2.82
C ASP A 121 1.31 17.16 1.39
N ASP A 122 2.12 16.15 1.03
CA ASP A 122 2.09 15.50 -0.30
C ASP A 122 1.07 14.36 -0.38
N HIS A 123 0.42 13.98 0.73
CA HIS A 123 -0.54 12.90 0.77
C HIS A 123 -1.75 13.19 -0.11
N LEU A 124 -2.19 12.20 -0.87
CA LEU A 124 -3.23 12.41 -1.86
C LEU A 124 -4.63 12.14 -1.32
N TRP A 125 -5.53 13.04 -1.68
CA TRP A 125 -6.95 12.98 -1.36
C TRP A 125 -7.79 13.02 -2.63
N ARG A 126 -8.74 12.11 -2.74
CA ARG A 126 -9.83 12.24 -3.72
C ARG A 126 -10.80 13.30 -3.22
N ALA A 127 -10.74 14.50 -3.79
CA ALA A 127 -11.52 15.62 -3.32
C ALA A 127 -12.48 16.16 -4.40
N TRP A 128 -13.65 16.64 -3.97
CA TRP A 128 -14.58 17.39 -4.80
C TRP A 128 -14.18 18.86 -4.79
N THR A 129 -13.68 19.37 -5.90
CA THR A 129 -13.12 20.71 -5.99
C THR A 129 -13.36 21.32 -7.36
N ARG A 130 -12.99 22.61 -7.53
CA ARG A 130 -13.04 23.30 -8.82
C ARG A 130 -12.17 22.63 -9.87
N THR A 131 -12.70 22.55 -11.09
CA THR A 131 -12.01 22.10 -12.29
C THR A 131 -12.41 22.99 -13.47
N SER A 132 -11.64 22.94 -14.54
CA SER A 132 -12.00 23.53 -15.82
C SER A 132 -12.34 22.43 -16.81
N VAL A 133 -13.55 22.46 -17.35
CA VAL A 133 -14.03 21.49 -18.33
C VAL A 133 -14.32 22.22 -19.65
N TRP A 134 -13.94 21.62 -20.76
CA TRP A 134 -14.33 22.15 -22.07
C TRP A 134 -15.84 21.96 -22.27
N SER A 135 -16.55 23.05 -22.56
CA SER A 135 -17.97 23.01 -22.91
C SER A 135 -18.12 22.99 -24.42
N PRO A 136 -18.60 21.89 -25.01
CA PRO A 136 -18.86 21.85 -26.47
C PRO A 136 -19.86 22.90 -26.92
N THR A 137 -20.89 23.15 -26.13
CA THR A 137 -21.96 24.12 -26.41
C THR A 137 -21.46 25.56 -26.37
N LYS A 138 -20.54 25.88 -25.43
CA LYS A 138 -20.01 27.25 -25.27
C LYS A 138 -18.66 27.44 -25.98
N LYS A 139 -18.14 26.42 -26.63
CA LYS A 139 -16.81 26.37 -27.30
C LYS A 139 -15.66 27.02 -26.47
N LYS A 140 -15.71 26.90 -25.15
CA LYS A 140 -14.70 27.43 -24.21
C LYS A 140 -14.60 26.61 -22.95
N LYS A 141 -13.47 26.79 -22.23
CA LYS A 141 -13.34 26.20 -20.89
C LYS A 141 -14.27 26.90 -19.91
N ILE A 142 -15.12 26.13 -19.25
CA ILE A 142 -16.02 26.62 -18.19
C ILE A 142 -15.54 26.13 -16.85
N ARG A 143 -15.74 26.92 -15.80
CA ARG A 143 -15.51 26.49 -14.43
C ARG A 143 -16.61 25.49 -14.04
N ALA A 144 -16.20 24.29 -13.70
CA ALA A 144 -17.06 23.21 -13.20
C ALA A 144 -16.53 22.70 -11.86
N ARG A 145 -17.26 21.79 -11.23
CA ARG A 145 -16.80 21.03 -10.06
C ARG A 145 -16.79 19.55 -10.40
N GLY A 146 -15.82 18.84 -9.84
CA GLY A 146 -15.67 17.41 -10.07
C GLY A 146 -14.73 16.75 -9.05
N TRP A 147 -14.73 15.45 -9.08
CA TRP A 147 -13.79 14.64 -8.30
C TRP A 147 -12.38 14.76 -8.89
N ARG A 148 -11.41 15.12 -8.04
CA ARG A 148 -9.99 15.16 -8.38
C ARG A 148 -9.20 14.58 -7.22
N THR A 149 -8.14 13.87 -7.52
CA THR A 149 -7.14 13.52 -6.48
C THR A 149 -6.07 14.62 -6.48
N VAL A 150 -5.88 15.23 -5.33
CA VAL A 150 -4.98 16.37 -5.14
C VAL A 150 -4.16 16.16 -3.86
N PRO A 151 -2.95 16.71 -3.77
CA PRO A 151 -2.18 16.65 -2.53
C PRO A 151 -2.85 17.52 -1.44
N LEU A 152 -2.52 17.20 -0.18
CA LEU A 152 -3.04 17.96 0.96
C LEU A 152 -2.66 19.45 0.87
N SER A 153 -1.45 19.76 0.40
CA SER A 153 -0.98 21.12 0.15
C SER A 153 -1.94 21.94 -0.73
N TYR A 154 -2.49 21.32 -1.79
CA TYR A 154 -3.50 21.97 -2.63
C TYR A 154 -4.79 22.25 -1.86
N LEU A 155 -5.26 21.31 -1.03
CA LEU A 155 -6.48 21.50 -0.24
C LEU A 155 -6.29 22.60 0.80
N ARG A 156 -5.11 22.65 1.45
CA ARG A 156 -4.75 23.67 2.43
C ARG A 156 -4.76 25.06 1.79
N HIS A 157 -4.05 25.25 0.68
CA HIS A 157 -4.05 26.50 -0.06
C HIS A 157 -5.48 26.96 -0.47
N ARG A 158 -6.35 26.00 -0.86
CA ARG A 158 -7.75 26.31 -1.21
C ARG A 158 -8.62 26.66 -0.01
N LEU A 159 -8.34 26.11 1.16
CA LEU A 159 -9.04 26.49 2.39
C LEU A 159 -8.69 27.93 2.81
N ASP A 160 -7.42 28.33 2.64
CA ASP A 160 -6.91 29.61 3.10
C ASP A 160 -7.32 30.77 2.16
N GLU A 161 -7.33 30.54 0.84
CA GLU A 161 -7.51 31.61 -0.15
C GLU A 161 -8.95 31.87 -0.61
N ASP A 162 -9.82 30.86 -0.58
CA ASP A 162 -11.15 30.97 -1.18
C ASP A 162 -12.24 30.52 -0.21
N ARG A 163 -12.84 31.48 0.51
CA ARG A 163 -13.97 31.23 1.43
C ARG A 163 -15.15 30.52 0.78
N VAL A 164 -15.41 30.73 -0.51
CA VAL A 164 -16.49 30.06 -1.24
C VAL A 164 -16.12 28.63 -1.59
N GLU A 165 -14.86 28.36 -1.88
CA GLU A 165 -14.32 27.04 -2.15
C GLU A 165 -14.19 26.21 -0.86
N SER A 166 -13.73 26.81 0.24
CA SER A 166 -13.54 26.17 1.54
C SER A 166 -14.83 25.50 2.06
N ASN A 167 -15.97 26.13 1.84
CA ASN A 167 -17.27 25.57 2.23
C ASN A 167 -17.76 24.41 1.36
N ARG A 168 -17.03 24.01 0.30
CA ARG A 168 -17.46 23.03 -0.70
C ARG A 168 -16.43 21.95 -0.99
N LEU A 169 -15.23 22.02 -0.37
CA LEU A 169 -14.24 20.95 -0.43
C LEU A 169 -14.76 19.74 0.32
N ALA A 170 -14.73 18.58 -0.31
CA ALA A 170 -15.24 17.36 0.30
C ALA A 170 -14.54 16.12 -0.24
N ILE A 171 -14.52 15.04 0.52
CA ILE A 171 -14.00 13.72 0.13
C ILE A 171 -15.15 12.72 -0.07
N PRO A 172 -14.91 11.58 -0.78
CA PRO A 172 -15.90 10.53 -0.90
C PRO A 172 -16.11 9.82 0.46
N LEU A 173 -17.28 9.26 0.63
CA LEU A 173 -17.58 8.37 1.74
C LEU A 173 -17.24 6.94 1.37
N LEU A 174 -17.01 6.10 2.37
CA LEU A 174 -16.91 4.66 2.23
C LEU A 174 -18.23 4.10 1.68
N SER A 175 -18.14 3.22 0.70
CA SER A 175 -19.26 2.39 0.28
C SER A 175 -19.14 1.03 1.00
N PRO A 176 -19.98 0.72 1.99
CA PRO A 176 -19.91 -0.55 2.68
C PRO A 176 -20.35 -1.66 1.74
N ALA A 177 -19.43 -2.51 1.31
CA ALA A 177 -19.75 -3.68 0.48
C ALA A 177 -19.87 -4.96 1.33
N PRO A 178 -20.66 -5.94 0.92
CA PRO A 178 -20.93 -7.19 1.66
C PRO A 178 -19.79 -8.21 1.54
N THR A 179 -18.53 -7.79 1.39
CA THR A 179 -17.38 -8.68 1.17
C THR A 179 -16.82 -9.34 2.43
N ILE A 180 -17.17 -8.86 3.60
CA ILE A 180 -16.80 -9.51 4.88
C ILE A 180 -17.94 -10.46 5.24
N PRO A 181 -17.67 -11.77 5.40
CA PRO A 181 -18.71 -12.73 5.78
C PRO A 181 -19.29 -12.42 7.16
N ASP A 182 -20.51 -12.88 7.38
CA ASP A 182 -21.15 -12.78 8.69
C ASP A 182 -20.33 -13.56 9.72
N VAL A 183 -20.20 -12.98 10.90
CA VAL A 183 -19.56 -13.62 12.06
C VAL A 183 -20.61 -14.17 13.00
N ASP A 184 -20.24 -15.19 13.77
CA ASP A 184 -21.12 -15.72 14.81
C ASP A 184 -21.17 -14.73 15.98
N LEU A 185 -22.37 -14.17 16.22
CA LEU A 185 -22.60 -13.17 17.26
C LEU A 185 -23.43 -13.79 18.38
N PRO A 186 -23.21 -13.38 19.63
CA PRO A 186 -23.94 -13.95 20.80
C PRO A 186 -25.45 -13.77 20.75
N CYS A 187 -25.95 -12.82 19.95
CA CYS A 187 -27.40 -12.61 19.73
C CYS A 187 -27.65 -11.84 18.44
N ASP A 188 -28.90 -11.83 17.97
CA ASP A 188 -29.33 -11.09 16.78
C ASP A 188 -28.97 -9.58 16.90
N PRO A 189 -28.26 -9.00 15.91
CA PRO A 189 -27.83 -7.59 15.98
C PRO A 189 -28.98 -6.58 16.05
N TYR A 190 -30.08 -6.82 15.34
CA TYR A 190 -31.25 -5.93 15.41
C TYR A 190 -31.91 -5.95 16.81
N VAL A 191 -32.07 -7.15 17.37
CA VAL A 191 -32.64 -7.32 18.75
C VAL A 191 -31.76 -6.61 19.77
N LEU A 192 -30.41 -6.77 19.64
CA LEU A 192 -29.49 -6.08 20.52
C LEU A 192 -29.61 -4.56 20.38
N GLY A 193 -29.60 -4.05 19.14
CA GLY A 193 -29.76 -2.62 18.87
C GLY A 193 -31.07 -2.04 19.46
N ALA A 194 -32.17 -2.74 19.30
CA ALA A 194 -33.46 -2.33 19.87
C ALA A 194 -33.42 -2.32 21.40
N LEU A 195 -32.79 -3.29 22.02
CA LEU A 195 -32.66 -3.37 23.48
C LEU A 195 -31.67 -2.35 24.07
N ILE A 196 -30.61 -2.03 23.33
CA ILE A 196 -29.70 -0.93 23.74
C ILE A 196 -30.47 0.40 23.70
N GLY A 197 -31.34 0.62 22.71
CA GLY A 197 -32.25 1.78 22.71
C GLY A 197 -33.22 1.73 23.87
N ASP A 198 -34.41 1.16 23.69
CA ASP A 198 -35.55 1.19 24.61
C ASP A 198 -35.61 0.05 25.63
N GLY A 199 -34.54 -0.74 25.78
CA GLY A 199 -34.50 -1.88 26.69
C GLY A 199 -34.00 -1.53 28.10
N THR A 200 -34.57 -2.23 29.12
CA THR A 200 -34.00 -2.34 30.46
C THR A 200 -33.23 -3.66 30.56
N LEU A 201 -31.94 -3.62 30.78
CA LEU A 201 -30.99 -4.74 30.59
C LEU A 201 -30.45 -5.30 31.93
N GLY A 202 -31.18 -5.11 33.03
CA GLY A 202 -30.81 -5.59 34.36
C GLY A 202 -31.11 -7.08 34.59
N ASN A 203 -31.67 -7.39 35.77
CA ASN A 203 -32.06 -8.75 36.18
C ASN A 203 -33.15 -9.35 35.28
N ALA A 204 -33.98 -8.53 34.65
CA ALA A 204 -34.92 -8.91 33.63
C ALA A 204 -34.71 -8.10 32.36
N VAL A 205 -34.83 -8.73 31.20
CA VAL A 205 -34.78 -8.04 29.90
C VAL A 205 -36.19 -7.56 29.59
N LEU A 206 -36.37 -6.23 29.68
CA LEU A 206 -37.65 -5.56 29.43
C LEU A 206 -37.49 -4.62 28.23
N PHE A 207 -38.53 -4.50 27.43
CA PHE A 207 -38.62 -3.59 26.31
C PHE A 207 -39.89 -2.76 26.42
N THR A 208 -39.77 -1.44 26.34
CA THR A 208 -40.92 -0.53 26.57
C THR A 208 -41.29 0.15 25.27
N THR A 209 -42.46 -0.15 24.73
CA THR A 209 -42.96 0.47 23.51
C THR A 209 -44.47 0.32 23.37
N THR A 210 -45.12 1.29 22.73
CA THR A 210 -46.50 1.24 22.26
C THR A 210 -46.62 0.92 20.77
N ASP A 211 -45.47 0.81 20.06
CA ASP A 211 -45.44 0.54 18.62
C ASP A 211 -45.57 -0.96 18.33
N THR A 212 -46.78 -1.35 17.86
CA THR A 212 -47.09 -2.75 17.54
C THR A 212 -46.20 -3.34 16.44
N ALA A 213 -45.78 -2.53 15.45
CA ALA A 213 -44.91 -2.99 14.39
C ALA A 213 -43.51 -3.37 14.94
N LEU A 214 -43.00 -2.61 15.91
CA LEU A 214 -41.74 -2.91 16.58
C LEU A 214 -41.85 -4.17 17.45
N VAL A 215 -42.96 -4.33 18.16
CA VAL A 215 -43.25 -5.56 18.94
C VAL A 215 -43.29 -6.79 18.03
N THR A 216 -43.99 -6.70 16.90
CA THR A 216 -44.08 -7.80 15.92
C THR A 216 -42.69 -8.14 15.35
N ASN A 217 -41.89 -7.16 15.01
CA ASN A 217 -40.56 -7.36 14.46
C ASN A 217 -39.65 -8.07 15.48
N LEU A 218 -39.63 -7.62 16.72
CA LEU A 218 -38.91 -8.28 17.81
C LEU A 218 -39.38 -9.70 18.07
N ALA A 219 -40.72 -9.92 18.13
CA ALA A 219 -41.28 -11.24 18.34
C ALA A 219 -40.86 -12.25 17.28
N THR A 220 -40.85 -11.85 15.99
CA THR A 220 -40.42 -12.68 14.88
C THR A 220 -38.93 -13.08 15.02
N ARG A 221 -38.07 -12.17 15.43
CA ARG A 221 -36.63 -12.42 15.60
C ARG A 221 -36.28 -13.22 16.86
N LEU A 222 -37.11 -13.16 17.87
CA LEU A 222 -36.96 -13.92 19.12
C LEU A 222 -37.48 -15.36 19.00
N GLN A 223 -38.41 -15.62 18.08
CA GLN A 223 -39.04 -16.92 17.91
C GLN A 223 -38.05 -18.09 17.66
N PRO A 224 -37.02 -17.95 16.80
CA PRO A 224 -36.04 -19.00 16.58
C PRO A 224 -35.28 -19.42 17.85
N LEU A 225 -35.11 -18.49 18.78
CA LEU A 225 -34.43 -18.71 20.08
C LEU A 225 -35.39 -19.34 21.14
N GLY A 226 -36.63 -19.64 20.79
CA GLY A 226 -37.62 -20.15 21.74
C GLY A 226 -38.08 -19.09 22.75
N LEU A 227 -37.84 -17.80 22.46
CA LEU A 227 -38.23 -16.68 23.32
C LEU A 227 -39.53 -16.05 22.85
N ARG A 228 -40.27 -15.41 23.78
CA ARG A 228 -41.50 -14.66 23.50
C ARG A 228 -41.59 -13.39 24.32
N LEU A 229 -42.37 -12.45 23.82
CA LEU A 229 -42.73 -11.23 24.52
C LEU A 229 -43.96 -11.45 25.39
N LYS A 230 -43.89 -11.13 26.67
CA LYS A 230 -45.02 -11.10 27.61
C LYS A 230 -45.28 -9.66 28.04
N GLN A 231 -46.50 -9.19 27.82
CA GLN A 231 -46.90 -7.85 28.26
C GLN A 231 -46.88 -7.77 29.78
N VAL A 232 -46.30 -6.70 30.31
CA VAL A 232 -46.27 -6.37 31.75
C VAL A 232 -46.94 -5.03 31.90
N ILE A 233 -48.06 -5.01 32.62
CA ILE A 233 -48.79 -3.79 32.96
C ILE A 233 -48.29 -3.33 34.32
N SER A 234 -47.57 -2.19 34.37
CA SER A 234 -47.22 -1.54 35.64
C SER A 234 -48.38 -0.61 36.04
N GLY A 235 -48.90 -0.77 37.23
CA GLY A 235 -50.02 0.04 37.71
C GLY A 235 -49.66 1.54 37.66
N GLY A 236 -50.50 2.31 36.98
CA GLY A 236 -50.44 3.78 36.96
C GLY A 236 -49.60 4.43 35.83
N ALA A 237 -48.91 3.69 34.99
CA ALA A 237 -48.16 4.26 33.86
C ALA A 237 -48.84 4.01 32.50
N PRO A 238 -48.94 4.98 31.59
CA PRO A 238 -49.52 4.80 30.25
C PRO A 238 -48.63 4.00 29.29
N THR A 239 -47.47 3.52 29.76
CA THR A 239 -46.45 2.83 28.95
C THR A 239 -46.60 1.31 29.07
N ILE A 240 -46.59 0.62 27.93
CA ILE A 240 -46.60 -0.84 27.81
C ILE A 240 -45.20 -1.37 27.83
N SER A 241 -44.87 -2.21 28.82
CA SER A 241 -43.60 -2.92 28.90
C SER A 241 -43.75 -4.38 28.50
N TRP A 242 -42.77 -4.90 27.76
CA TRP A 242 -42.74 -6.28 27.28
C TRP A 242 -41.53 -6.99 27.89
N ARG A 243 -41.76 -8.07 28.65
CA ARG A 243 -40.70 -8.93 29.19
C ARG A 243 -40.37 -10.03 28.19
N ILE A 244 -39.09 -10.22 27.93
CA ILE A 244 -38.59 -11.32 27.07
C ILE A 244 -38.43 -12.56 27.98
N ILE A 245 -39.21 -13.60 27.71
CA ILE A 245 -39.27 -14.85 28.53
C ILE A 245 -39.12 -16.07 27.63
N GLY A 246 -38.62 -17.18 28.22
CA GLY A 246 -38.61 -18.48 27.58
C GLY A 246 -39.98 -19.13 27.53
N ARG A 247 -40.10 -20.26 26.83
CA ARG A 247 -41.41 -20.97 26.62
C ARG A 247 -41.96 -21.68 27.86
N GLY A 248 -41.19 -21.86 28.95
CA GLY A 248 -41.65 -22.58 30.13
C GLY A 248 -40.96 -22.14 31.43
N ARG A 249 -41.48 -22.66 32.61
CA ARG A 249 -40.80 -22.45 33.89
C ARG A 249 -39.44 -23.14 33.89
N GLY A 250 -38.36 -22.43 34.28
CA GLY A 250 -37.02 -22.98 34.29
C GLY A 250 -36.27 -22.93 32.94
N PHE A 251 -36.90 -22.44 31.84
CA PHE A 251 -36.25 -22.30 30.54
C PHE A 251 -35.15 -21.24 30.62
N ALA A 252 -33.93 -21.61 30.22
CA ALA A 252 -32.82 -20.68 30.11
C ALA A 252 -33.17 -19.54 29.12
N ASN A 253 -32.79 -18.34 29.44
CA ASN A 253 -32.95 -17.20 28.54
C ASN A 253 -31.60 -16.84 27.92
N PRO A 254 -31.27 -17.44 26.75
CA PRO A 254 -29.97 -17.26 26.11
C PRO A 254 -29.66 -15.78 25.80
N LEU A 255 -30.66 -14.98 25.50
CA LEU A 255 -30.49 -13.56 25.27
C LEU A 255 -30.06 -12.81 26.54
N ARG A 256 -30.66 -13.14 27.70
CA ARG A 256 -30.23 -12.55 28.97
C ARG A 256 -28.79 -12.92 29.32
N ASP A 257 -28.42 -14.17 29.07
CA ASP A 257 -27.11 -14.69 29.37
C ASP A 257 -26.08 -14.05 28.44
N ALA A 258 -26.42 -13.86 27.15
CA ALA A 258 -25.61 -13.09 26.19
C ALA A 258 -25.45 -11.62 26.64
N ILE A 259 -26.49 -10.93 27.03
CA ILE A 259 -26.44 -9.54 27.52
C ILE A 259 -25.53 -9.42 28.73
N LYS A 260 -25.58 -10.39 29.67
CA LYS A 260 -24.69 -10.45 30.83
C LYS A 260 -23.24 -10.66 30.42
N ALA A 261 -22.96 -11.62 29.52
CA ALA A 261 -21.62 -11.92 29.02
C ALA A 261 -21.01 -10.70 28.29
N LEU A 262 -21.84 -9.95 27.55
CA LEU A 262 -21.45 -8.72 26.88
C LEU A 262 -21.26 -7.51 27.82
N GLY A 263 -21.51 -7.66 29.13
CA GLY A 263 -21.41 -6.56 30.09
C GLY A 263 -22.43 -5.46 29.93
N LEU A 264 -23.58 -5.76 29.29
CA LEU A 264 -24.64 -4.78 29.00
C LEU A 264 -25.73 -4.70 30.07
N ALA A 265 -25.61 -5.46 31.18
CA ALA A 265 -26.51 -5.37 32.33
C ALA A 265 -26.27 -4.06 33.12
N VAL A 266 -26.40 -2.93 32.45
CA VAL A 266 -26.10 -1.59 32.96
C VAL A 266 -27.27 -0.62 32.81
N THR A 267 -27.20 0.52 33.48
CA THR A 267 -28.18 1.60 33.35
C THR A 267 -27.98 2.42 32.06
N SER A 268 -28.99 3.19 31.67
CA SER A 268 -28.97 3.96 30.42
C SER A 268 -27.72 4.85 30.20
N PRO A 269 -27.18 5.57 31.19
CA PRO A 269 -25.98 6.36 31.00
C PRO A 269 -24.69 5.56 30.72
N SER A 270 -24.70 4.26 31.06
CA SER A 270 -23.57 3.37 30.92
C SER A 270 -23.67 2.39 29.73
N LYS A 271 -24.74 2.48 28.93
CA LYS A 271 -24.91 1.64 27.74
C LYS A 271 -23.82 1.91 26.69
N PHE A 272 -23.46 0.89 25.94
CA PHE A 272 -22.46 0.92 24.88
C PHE A 272 -22.75 -0.14 23.82
N ILE A 273 -22.07 -0.08 22.67
CA ILE A 273 -22.10 -1.15 21.66
C ILE A 273 -20.90 -2.05 21.90
N PRO A 274 -21.08 -3.38 22.07
CA PRO A 274 -19.96 -4.30 22.24
C PRO A 274 -19.02 -4.28 21.02
N PRO A 275 -17.68 -4.38 21.22
CA PRO A 275 -16.69 -4.30 20.14
C PRO A 275 -16.90 -5.33 19.02
N ASP A 276 -17.34 -6.56 19.35
CA ASP A 276 -17.58 -7.62 18.38
C ASP A 276 -18.68 -7.24 17.37
N PHE A 277 -19.68 -6.49 17.81
CA PHE A 277 -20.75 -5.98 16.94
C PHE A 277 -20.28 -4.81 16.05
N LEU A 278 -19.32 -4.01 16.50
CA LEU A 278 -18.70 -2.96 15.69
C LEU A 278 -17.76 -3.55 14.63
N ALA A 279 -17.17 -4.71 14.90
CA ALA A 279 -16.27 -5.43 13.99
C ALA A 279 -17.02 -6.41 13.05
N ALA A 280 -18.32 -6.65 13.25
CA ALA A 280 -19.13 -7.58 12.48
C ALA A 280 -19.27 -7.18 10.99
N SER A 281 -19.90 -8.03 10.17
CA SER A 281 -20.15 -7.73 8.76
C SER A 281 -20.97 -6.45 8.56
N ALA A 282 -20.90 -5.84 7.38
CA ALA A 282 -21.69 -4.65 7.07
C ALA A 282 -23.21 -4.88 7.20
N ALA A 283 -23.67 -6.09 6.87
CA ALA A 283 -25.08 -6.49 7.01
C ALA A 283 -25.49 -6.54 8.48
N GLN A 284 -24.67 -7.20 9.32
CA GLN A 284 -24.92 -7.31 10.76
C GLN A 284 -24.86 -5.94 11.46
N ARG A 285 -23.90 -5.08 11.10
CA ARG A 285 -23.82 -3.70 11.60
C ARG A 285 -25.01 -2.85 11.20
N LEU A 286 -25.53 -3.05 9.97
CA LEU A 286 -26.73 -2.35 9.51
C LEU A 286 -27.97 -2.79 10.31
N GLU A 287 -28.11 -4.09 10.61
CA GLU A 287 -29.20 -4.58 11.46
C GLU A 287 -29.12 -4.00 12.88
N LEU A 288 -27.93 -3.92 13.47
CA LEU A 288 -27.72 -3.26 14.76
C LEU A 288 -28.13 -1.78 14.71
N LEU A 289 -27.71 -1.06 13.67
CA LEU A 289 -28.05 0.35 13.48
C LEU A 289 -29.58 0.53 13.31
N ARG A 290 -30.23 -0.37 12.57
CA ARG A 290 -31.68 -0.37 12.40
C ARG A 290 -32.40 -0.53 13.73
N GLY A 291 -31.96 -1.47 14.57
CA GLY A 291 -32.51 -1.66 15.90
C GLY A 291 -32.45 -0.41 16.77
N LEU A 292 -31.29 0.25 16.79
CA LEU A 292 -31.08 1.52 17.52
C LEU A 292 -31.95 2.65 16.96
N LEU A 293 -32.03 2.77 15.63
CA LEU A 293 -32.79 3.84 14.99
C LEU A 293 -34.32 3.61 15.02
N ASP A 294 -34.75 2.37 15.01
CA ASP A 294 -36.19 2.05 15.11
C ASP A 294 -36.74 2.36 16.52
N THR A 295 -35.91 2.32 17.55
CA THR A 295 -36.21 2.72 18.92
C THR A 295 -35.92 4.20 19.14
N ASP A 296 -34.74 4.56 19.55
CA ASP A 296 -34.29 5.92 19.93
C ASP A 296 -34.02 6.88 18.77
N GLY A 297 -34.13 6.39 17.53
CA GLY A 297 -33.99 7.22 16.35
C GLY A 297 -35.25 8.01 16.03
N THR A 298 -35.09 9.26 15.60
CA THR A 298 -36.19 10.11 15.14
C THR A 298 -35.95 10.58 13.70
N VAL A 299 -37.05 10.75 12.98
CA VAL A 299 -37.05 11.42 11.65
C VAL A 299 -38.02 12.59 11.72
N ASP A 300 -37.49 13.79 11.62
CA ASP A 300 -38.29 15.01 11.68
C ASP A 300 -39.14 15.24 10.40
N ARG A 301 -39.97 16.28 10.41
CA ARG A 301 -40.81 16.64 9.25
C ARG A 301 -40.01 17.02 8.01
N LEU A 302 -38.73 17.39 8.16
CA LEU A 302 -37.81 17.74 7.09
C LEU A 302 -36.95 16.53 6.64
N GLY A 303 -37.18 15.34 7.19
CA GLY A 303 -36.43 14.12 6.89
C GLY A 303 -35.05 14.08 7.53
N VAL A 304 -34.76 14.86 8.57
CA VAL A 304 -33.51 14.81 9.32
C VAL A 304 -33.59 13.64 10.29
N ILE A 305 -32.59 12.76 10.20
CA ILE A 305 -32.49 11.59 11.09
C ILE A 305 -31.59 11.97 12.28
N SER A 306 -32.03 11.63 13.48
CA SER A 306 -31.24 11.79 14.69
C SER A 306 -31.43 10.61 15.64
N PHE A 307 -30.37 10.29 16.37
CA PHE A 307 -30.36 9.32 17.48
C PHE A 307 -29.99 10.08 18.75
N THR A 308 -30.71 9.83 19.86
CA THR A 308 -30.45 10.53 21.12
C THR A 308 -30.31 9.54 22.26
N THR A 309 -29.24 9.67 23.06
CA THR A 309 -29.00 8.80 24.22
C THR A 309 -28.44 9.60 25.42
N SER A 310 -28.59 9.08 26.62
CA SER A 310 -27.97 9.61 27.84
C SER A 310 -26.52 9.13 28.03
N SER A 311 -26.08 8.12 27.27
CA SER A 311 -24.72 7.59 27.33
C SER A 311 -23.80 8.30 26.33
N SER A 312 -22.76 8.95 26.79
CA SER A 312 -21.72 9.53 25.93
C SER A 312 -21.02 8.46 25.14
N ARG A 313 -20.68 7.31 25.78
CA ARG A 313 -20.02 6.18 25.13
C ARG A 313 -20.89 5.59 24.02
N LEU A 314 -22.17 5.35 24.30
CA LEU A 314 -23.10 4.84 23.28
C LEU A 314 -23.22 5.80 22.09
N ALA A 315 -23.18 7.09 22.35
CA ALA A 315 -23.22 8.07 21.26
C ALA A 315 -21.92 8.08 20.44
N ASP A 316 -20.74 7.81 21.03
CA ASP A 316 -19.48 7.64 20.31
C ASP A 316 -19.49 6.33 19.50
N ASP A 317 -19.91 5.22 20.12
CA ASP A 317 -20.03 3.92 19.45
C ASP A 317 -21.04 3.97 18.28
N PHE A 318 -22.17 4.64 18.46
CA PHE A 318 -23.17 4.86 17.43
C PHE A 318 -22.61 5.69 16.26
N GLN A 319 -21.82 6.71 16.55
CA GLN A 319 -21.17 7.53 15.53
C GLN A 319 -20.17 6.70 14.71
N GLN A 320 -19.36 5.86 15.36
CA GLN A 320 -18.45 4.94 14.69
C GLN A 320 -19.20 3.90 13.84
N LEU A 321 -20.27 3.32 14.38
CA LEU A 321 -21.14 2.38 13.64
C LEU A 321 -21.69 3.05 12.37
N ALA A 322 -22.19 4.27 12.48
CA ALA A 322 -22.72 5.02 11.35
C ALA A 322 -21.63 5.34 10.30
N TRP A 323 -20.42 5.75 10.71
CA TRP A 323 -19.31 5.98 9.81
C TRP A 323 -18.89 4.71 9.06
N SER A 324 -18.89 3.57 9.74
CA SER A 324 -18.54 2.28 9.15
C SER A 324 -19.52 1.82 8.07
N LEU A 325 -20.71 2.40 8.05
CA LEU A 325 -21.79 2.16 7.08
C LEU A 325 -21.92 3.28 6.04
N GLY A 326 -20.90 4.15 5.94
CA GLY A 326 -20.88 5.23 4.95
C GLY A 326 -21.77 6.43 5.27
N CYS A 327 -22.29 6.54 6.49
CA CYS A 327 -23.06 7.71 6.90
C CYS A 327 -22.13 8.90 7.21
N ILE A 328 -22.69 10.11 7.12
CA ILE A 328 -22.18 11.30 7.80
C ILE A 328 -22.92 11.36 9.14
N ALA A 329 -22.16 11.34 10.25
CA ALA A 329 -22.74 11.33 11.59
C ALA A 329 -22.13 12.45 12.43
N THR A 330 -22.94 13.48 12.73
CA THR A 330 -22.48 14.71 13.39
C THR A 330 -23.05 14.81 14.80
N ARG A 331 -22.20 15.08 15.78
CA ARG A 331 -22.63 15.33 17.18
C ARG A 331 -23.30 16.69 17.28
N GLY A 332 -24.48 16.72 17.92
CA GLY A 332 -25.13 17.94 18.35
C GLY A 332 -24.58 18.45 19.68
N ALA A 333 -25.00 19.64 20.06
CA ALA A 333 -24.71 20.16 21.40
C ALA A 333 -25.40 19.28 22.47
N ILE A 334 -24.69 19.06 23.58
CA ILE A 334 -25.25 18.33 24.73
C ILE A 334 -26.40 19.15 25.31
N LYS A 335 -27.56 18.53 25.42
CA LYS A 335 -28.72 19.15 26.03
C LYS A 335 -28.91 18.63 27.46
N HIS A 336 -29.36 19.48 28.35
CA HIS A 336 -29.72 19.14 29.72
C HIS A 336 -31.24 19.32 29.86
N PRO A 337 -32.04 18.29 29.53
CA PRO A 337 -33.49 18.39 29.64
C PRO A 337 -33.90 18.54 31.09
N THR A 338 -35.02 19.21 31.31
CA THR A 338 -35.67 19.27 32.63
C THR A 338 -37.01 18.55 32.56
N TYR A 339 -37.39 17.89 33.61
CA TYR A 339 -38.72 17.27 33.75
C TYR A 339 -39.37 17.69 35.05
N THR A 340 -40.70 17.71 35.07
CA THR A 340 -41.49 18.01 36.27
C THR A 340 -41.88 16.71 36.97
N HIS A 341 -41.52 16.57 38.24
CA HIS A 341 -41.88 15.43 39.08
C HIS A 341 -42.52 15.95 40.38
N HIS A 342 -43.77 15.60 40.63
CA HIS A 342 -44.57 16.11 41.73
C HIS A 342 -44.60 17.64 41.84
N GLY A 343 -44.68 18.35 40.71
CA GLY A 343 -44.71 19.81 40.66
C GLY A 343 -43.35 20.50 40.69
N GLU A 344 -42.26 19.78 40.98
CA GLU A 344 -40.91 20.31 41.00
C GLU A 344 -40.19 20.08 39.69
N LYS A 345 -39.48 21.10 39.16
CA LYS A 345 -38.56 20.95 38.02
C LYS A 345 -37.30 20.29 38.47
N ARG A 346 -36.98 19.14 37.87
CA ARG A 346 -35.73 18.41 38.11
C ARG A 346 -34.89 18.35 36.84
N ALA A 347 -33.58 18.38 37.02
CA ALA A 347 -32.63 18.19 35.91
C ALA A 347 -32.66 16.71 35.48
N GLY A 348 -32.86 16.48 34.18
CA GLY A 348 -32.69 15.17 33.57
C GLY A 348 -31.23 14.84 33.24
N LEU A 349 -31.03 13.62 32.82
CA LEU A 349 -29.72 13.17 32.35
C LEU A 349 -29.28 13.95 31.09
N PRO A 350 -27.97 14.16 30.89
CA PRO A 350 -27.46 14.75 29.64
C PRO A 350 -27.94 13.98 28.41
N ALA A 351 -28.39 14.70 27.41
CA ALA A 351 -28.85 14.12 26.16
C ALA A 351 -27.81 14.36 25.03
N HIS A 352 -27.20 13.29 24.56
CA HIS A 352 -26.26 13.29 23.46
C HIS A 352 -26.99 12.94 22.16
N THR A 353 -27.05 13.89 21.22
CA THR A 353 -27.74 13.69 19.94
C THR A 353 -26.74 13.55 18.82
N VAL A 354 -26.93 12.54 17.96
CA VAL A 354 -26.15 12.30 16.74
C VAL A 354 -27.08 12.46 15.54
N PHE A 355 -26.76 13.38 14.64
CA PHE A 355 -27.50 13.60 13.39
C PHE A 355 -26.88 12.78 12.26
N LEU A 356 -27.71 12.11 11.47
CA LEU A 356 -27.30 11.21 10.40
C LEU A 356 -27.70 11.73 9.01
N GLN A 357 -26.81 11.50 8.04
CA GLN A 357 -27.11 11.63 6.62
C GLN A 357 -26.60 10.38 5.90
N HIS A 358 -27.43 9.81 5.04
CA HIS A 358 -27.13 8.64 4.23
C HIS A 358 -27.66 8.81 2.81
N PRO A 359 -27.01 8.22 1.76
CA PRO A 359 -27.51 8.27 0.38
C PRO A 359 -28.93 7.74 0.26
N GLU A 360 -29.18 6.63 0.91
CA GLU A 360 -30.43 5.90 0.90
C GLU A 360 -31.01 5.82 2.31
N PRO A 361 -31.53 6.91 2.85
CA PRO A 361 -31.93 7.00 4.26
C PRO A 361 -33.05 6.03 4.65
N ALA A 362 -33.84 5.58 3.70
CA ALA A 362 -34.89 4.58 3.90
C ALA A 362 -34.35 3.21 4.34
N THR A 363 -33.12 2.87 3.91
CA THR A 363 -32.49 1.59 4.24
C THR A 363 -32.07 1.47 5.70
N LEU A 364 -32.01 2.57 6.42
CA LEU A 364 -31.62 2.63 7.83
C LEU A 364 -32.76 2.27 8.82
N PHE A 365 -33.96 1.99 8.34
CA PHE A 365 -35.13 1.70 9.16
C PHE A 365 -35.83 0.46 8.67
N THR A 366 -36.53 -0.23 9.58
CA THR A 366 -37.50 -1.27 9.24
C THR A 366 -38.95 -0.77 9.37
N LEU A 367 -39.19 0.26 10.18
CA LEU A 367 -40.52 0.82 10.43
C LEU A 367 -41.03 1.69 9.28
N ALA A 368 -42.11 1.26 8.63
CA ALA A 368 -42.69 1.96 7.47
C ALA A 368 -43.03 3.44 7.73
N ARG A 369 -43.45 3.78 8.97
CA ARG A 369 -43.74 5.18 9.37
C ARG A 369 -42.47 6.07 9.36
N LYS A 370 -41.30 5.52 9.74
CA LYS A 370 -40.01 6.22 9.71
C LYS A 370 -39.49 6.31 8.28
N ILE A 371 -39.57 5.21 7.51
CA ILE A 371 -39.23 5.15 6.10
C ILE A 371 -39.93 6.25 5.29
N ARG A 372 -41.25 6.35 5.45
CA ARG A 372 -42.05 7.39 4.73
C ARG A 372 -41.59 8.81 5.02
N ARG A 373 -41.10 9.10 6.22
CA ARG A 373 -40.58 10.42 6.60
C ARG A 373 -39.19 10.73 6.02
N THR A 374 -38.42 9.71 5.59
CA THR A 374 -37.10 9.93 4.97
C THR A 374 -37.18 10.44 3.54
N VAL A 375 -38.33 10.34 2.88
CA VAL A 375 -38.57 10.82 1.52
C VAL A 375 -38.51 12.36 1.50
N ARG A 376 -37.43 12.91 0.97
CA ARG A 376 -37.21 14.36 0.91
C ARG A 376 -37.73 14.97 -0.38
N PRO A 377 -38.22 16.24 -0.36
CA PRO A 377 -38.50 16.98 -1.59
C PRO A 377 -37.26 17.03 -2.52
N LYS A 378 -37.45 16.84 -3.82
CA LYS A 378 -36.40 16.78 -4.87
C LYS A 378 -35.35 17.92 -4.81
N ALA A 379 -35.73 19.09 -4.29
CA ALA A 379 -34.80 20.23 -4.15
C ALA A 379 -33.66 20.02 -3.14
N ARG A 380 -33.84 19.21 -2.08
CA ARG A 380 -32.81 18.88 -1.08
C ARG A 380 -32.09 17.55 -1.35
N ALA A 381 -32.61 16.70 -2.22
CA ALA A 381 -31.97 15.44 -2.64
C ALA A 381 -30.64 15.66 -3.40
N ARG A 382 -30.34 16.88 -3.82
CA ARG A 382 -29.06 17.26 -4.47
C ARG A 382 -27.92 17.60 -3.50
N LEU A 383 -28.14 17.52 -2.19
CA LEU A 383 -27.04 17.61 -1.23
C LEU A 383 -26.23 16.31 -1.35
N SER A 384 -25.21 16.40 -2.15
CA SER A 384 -24.29 15.32 -2.48
C SER A 384 -23.73 14.70 -1.20
N HIS A 385 -23.80 13.36 -1.09
CA HIS A 385 -23.18 12.58 -0.03
C HIS A 385 -21.64 12.68 -0.15
N ARG A 386 -21.10 13.70 0.47
CA ARG A 386 -19.68 14.03 0.47
C ARG A 386 -19.33 14.54 1.84
N LEU A 387 -18.26 14.03 2.40
CA LEU A 387 -17.76 14.50 3.68
C LEU A 387 -16.98 15.81 3.48
N ARG A 388 -17.51 16.90 4.02
CA ARG A 388 -16.90 18.22 3.90
C ARG A 388 -15.66 18.35 4.77
N LEU A 389 -14.59 18.90 4.19
CA LEU A 389 -13.36 19.26 4.88
C LEU A 389 -13.54 20.64 5.52
N THR A 390 -13.11 20.79 6.78
CA THR A 390 -13.35 22.01 7.57
C THR A 390 -12.07 22.77 7.93
N ALA A 391 -11.00 22.06 8.30
CA ALA A 391 -9.72 22.65 8.65
C ALA A 391 -8.56 21.71 8.37
N ILE A 392 -7.36 22.27 8.22
CA ILE A 392 -6.09 21.55 8.14
C ILE A 392 -5.10 22.28 9.04
N GLU A 393 -4.61 21.62 10.07
CA GLU A 393 -3.73 22.19 11.08
C GLU A 393 -2.39 21.45 11.15
N PRO A 394 -1.26 22.11 11.41
CA PRO A 394 0.00 21.43 11.66
C PRO A 394 -0.12 20.50 12.86
N ALA A 395 0.34 19.26 12.75
CA ALA A 395 0.32 18.25 13.81
C ALA A 395 1.73 17.77 14.20
N GLY A 396 2.77 18.54 13.85
CA GLY A 396 4.14 18.24 14.20
C GLY A 396 4.88 17.44 13.14
N THR A 397 5.74 16.53 13.57
CA THR A 397 6.58 15.70 12.70
C THR A 397 6.54 14.26 13.18
N ALA A 398 6.31 13.31 12.28
CA ALA A 398 6.26 11.89 12.60
C ALA A 398 6.94 11.03 11.53
N GLU A 399 7.35 9.82 11.93
CA GLU A 399 7.73 8.76 11.00
C GLU A 399 6.54 8.37 10.15
N CYS A 400 6.73 8.35 8.84
CA CYS A 400 5.67 8.15 7.87
C CYS A 400 5.95 6.97 6.92
N VAL A 401 4.88 6.40 6.40
CA VAL A 401 4.92 5.29 5.44
C VAL A 401 3.88 5.50 4.34
N CYS A 402 4.19 5.01 3.15
CA CYS A 402 3.28 4.93 2.02
C CYS A 402 3.03 3.46 1.68
N ILE A 403 1.78 3.06 1.49
CA ILE A 403 1.42 1.71 1.04
C ILE A 403 1.00 1.75 -0.43
N SER A 404 1.42 0.75 -1.21
CA SER A 404 0.92 0.50 -2.56
C SER A 404 -0.14 -0.59 -2.50
N ILE A 405 -1.27 -0.38 -3.16
CA ILE A 405 -2.41 -1.32 -3.11
C ILE A 405 -2.80 -1.81 -4.48
N ASN A 406 -3.30 -3.05 -4.57
CA ASN A 406 -3.71 -3.70 -5.81
C ASN A 406 -5.17 -3.36 -6.19
N SER A 407 -5.62 -2.13 -5.93
CA SER A 407 -6.96 -1.67 -6.29
C SER A 407 -6.96 -0.81 -7.55
N PRO A 408 -7.95 -0.98 -8.47
CA PRO A 408 -8.07 -0.16 -9.68
C PRO A 408 -8.20 1.33 -9.40
N THR A 409 -8.87 1.70 -8.32
CA THR A 409 -9.09 3.09 -7.94
C THR A 409 -7.94 3.69 -7.14
N GLY A 410 -7.08 2.85 -6.54
CA GLY A 410 -6.04 3.28 -5.62
C GLY A 410 -6.58 3.89 -4.32
N LEU A 411 -7.87 3.73 -4.02
CA LEU A 411 -8.53 4.24 -2.82
C LEU A 411 -8.59 3.18 -1.74
N TYR A 412 -8.26 3.56 -0.51
CA TYR A 412 -8.36 2.69 0.67
C TYR A 412 -8.90 3.45 1.88
N VAL A 413 -9.30 2.72 2.91
CA VAL A 413 -9.90 3.26 4.11
C VAL A 413 -8.86 3.43 5.20
N THR A 414 -8.74 4.65 5.71
CA THR A 414 -7.85 5.03 6.81
C THR A 414 -8.65 5.46 8.05
N ASP A 415 -7.98 6.06 9.03
CA ASP A 415 -8.53 6.52 10.30
C ASP A 415 -10.01 6.93 10.22
N ASN A 416 -10.82 6.47 11.17
CA ASN A 416 -12.23 6.87 11.28
C ASN A 416 -13.06 6.65 10.00
N TYR A 417 -12.76 5.57 9.24
CA TYR A 417 -13.46 5.25 7.99
C TYR A 417 -13.34 6.34 6.91
N LEU A 418 -12.22 7.07 6.88
CA LEU A 418 -11.93 8.06 5.86
C LEU A 418 -11.33 7.39 4.62
N VAL A 419 -11.68 7.87 3.43
CA VAL A 419 -11.19 7.36 2.15
C VAL A 419 -10.03 8.23 1.66
N THR A 420 -8.88 7.59 1.40
CA THR A 420 -7.67 8.24 0.87
C THR A 420 -7.11 7.50 -0.34
N HIS A 421 -6.00 7.99 -0.94
CA HIS A 421 -5.57 7.53 -2.27
C HIS A 421 -4.06 7.25 -2.37
N ASN A 422 -3.69 6.26 -3.21
CA ASN A 422 -2.31 5.99 -3.64
C ASN A 422 -2.21 5.53 -5.10
N THR A 423 -1.24 6.07 -5.90
CA THR A 423 -1.03 5.70 -7.32
C THR A 423 0.39 6.00 -7.80
N THR A 424 0.89 5.24 -8.81
CA THR A 424 2.19 5.37 -9.47
C THR A 424 2.06 5.91 -10.90
N ILE A 425 3.13 6.57 -11.39
CA ILE A 425 3.16 7.21 -12.73
C ILE A 425 3.07 6.19 -13.87
N LEU A 426 3.76 5.04 -13.75
CA LEU A 426 3.73 3.99 -14.76
C LEU A 426 2.32 3.40 -14.92
N ARG A 427 1.60 3.26 -13.80
CA ARG A 427 0.21 2.81 -13.84
C ARG A 427 -0.66 3.79 -14.63
N ALA A 428 -0.50 5.09 -14.41
CA ALA A 428 -1.26 6.09 -15.14
C ALA A 428 -0.99 6.04 -16.65
N LEU A 429 0.27 5.86 -17.06
CA LEU A 429 0.64 5.68 -18.47
C LEU A 429 -0.02 4.43 -19.06
N VAL A 430 0.07 3.29 -18.38
CA VAL A 430 -0.56 2.03 -18.80
C VAL A 430 -2.07 2.19 -18.97
N GLU A 431 -2.72 2.90 -18.06
CA GLU A 431 -4.16 3.18 -18.14
C GLU A 431 -4.54 4.06 -19.35
N ILE A 432 -3.74 5.07 -19.67
CA ILE A 432 -3.92 5.89 -20.89
C ILE A 432 -3.88 5.00 -22.14
N LEU A 433 -2.84 4.16 -22.24
CA LEU A 433 -2.60 3.31 -23.39
C LEU A 433 -3.71 2.26 -23.54
N LYS A 434 -4.12 1.61 -22.44
CA LYS A 434 -5.26 0.65 -22.42
C LYS A 434 -6.57 1.31 -22.86
N ALA A 435 -6.84 2.53 -22.40
CA ALA A 435 -8.04 3.28 -22.79
C ALA A 435 -8.08 3.60 -24.31
N LYS A 436 -6.91 3.63 -24.94
CA LYS A 436 -6.74 3.81 -26.38
C LYS A 436 -6.62 2.50 -27.15
N LYS A 437 -6.86 1.35 -26.49
CA LYS A 437 -6.76 0.01 -27.04
C LYS A 437 -5.36 -0.32 -27.60
N VAL A 438 -4.31 0.29 -27.05
CA VAL A 438 -2.90 0.04 -27.40
C VAL A 438 -2.46 -1.27 -26.76
N ARG A 439 -1.79 -2.14 -27.48
CA ARG A 439 -1.19 -3.39 -26.99
C ARG A 439 0.08 -3.05 -26.23
N VAL A 440 0.00 -3.06 -24.90
CA VAL A 440 1.10 -2.73 -23.99
C VAL A 440 1.72 -4.00 -23.44
N HIS A 441 3.03 -4.16 -23.61
CA HIS A 441 3.82 -5.18 -22.93
C HIS A 441 4.71 -4.54 -21.86
N LEU A 442 4.83 -5.25 -20.74
CA LEU A 442 5.66 -4.84 -19.60
C LEU A 442 6.73 -5.90 -19.42
N ALA A 443 7.98 -5.48 -19.33
CA ALA A 443 9.10 -6.40 -19.16
C ALA A 443 10.16 -5.85 -18.19
N ALA A 444 10.96 -6.76 -17.62
CA ALA A 444 12.13 -6.42 -16.81
C ALA A 444 13.25 -7.46 -17.01
N PRO A 445 14.51 -7.15 -16.72
CA PRO A 445 15.61 -8.10 -16.84
C PRO A 445 15.50 -9.30 -15.90
N THR A 446 14.91 -9.13 -14.72
CA THR A 446 14.77 -10.17 -13.68
C THR A 446 13.32 -10.48 -13.38
N GLY A 447 13.04 -11.70 -12.85
CA GLY A 447 11.71 -12.12 -12.46
C GLY A 447 11.11 -11.24 -11.37
N ARG A 448 11.88 -10.91 -10.33
CA ARG A 448 11.43 -10.01 -9.25
C ARG A 448 11.09 -8.61 -9.73
N ALA A 449 11.90 -8.04 -10.62
CA ALA A 449 11.58 -6.74 -11.20
C ALA A 449 10.30 -6.80 -12.05
N ALA A 450 10.10 -7.87 -12.82
CA ALA A 450 8.87 -8.09 -13.58
C ALA A 450 7.65 -8.24 -12.66
N GLN A 451 7.75 -9.01 -11.58
CA GLN A 451 6.69 -9.16 -10.60
C GLN A 451 6.32 -7.81 -9.93
N ARG A 452 7.33 -7.01 -9.54
CA ARG A 452 7.12 -5.65 -9.01
C ARG A 452 6.44 -4.74 -10.04
N LEU A 453 6.86 -4.79 -11.28
CA LEU A 453 6.28 -3.99 -12.36
C LEU A 453 4.80 -4.37 -12.57
N ALA A 454 4.48 -5.67 -12.55
CA ALA A 454 3.11 -6.17 -12.63
C ALA A 454 2.25 -5.66 -11.44
N GLN A 455 2.73 -5.80 -10.22
CA GLN A 455 2.06 -5.32 -9.01
C GLN A 455 1.82 -3.81 -9.04
N THR A 456 2.83 -3.06 -9.49
CA THR A 456 2.80 -1.58 -9.49
C THR A 456 1.85 -1.03 -10.55
N THR A 457 1.77 -1.67 -11.72
CA THR A 457 0.98 -1.19 -12.87
C THR A 457 -0.41 -1.82 -12.96
N GLY A 458 -0.64 -2.93 -12.26
CA GLY A 458 -1.85 -3.74 -12.42
C GLY A 458 -1.94 -4.43 -13.79
N GLY A 459 -0.79 -4.56 -14.49
CA GLY A 459 -0.65 -5.24 -15.78
C GLY A 459 0.11 -6.55 -15.66
N PHE A 460 0.09 -7.36 -16.73
CA PHE A 460 0.91 -8.56 -16.81
C PHE A 460 2.33 -8.15 -17.27
N ALA A 461 3.35 -8.49 -16.47
CA ALA A 461 4.74 -8.25 -16.81
C ALA A 461 5.55 -9.54 -16.78
N THR A 462 6.56 -9.64 -17.66
CA THR A 462 7.40 -10.83 -17.79
C THR A 462 8.88 -10.46 -17.80
N THR A 463 9.76 -11.46 -17.67
CA THR A 463 11.17 -11.21 -17.97
C THR A 463 11.38 -10.97 -19.46
N ILE A 464 12.39 -10.18 -19.82
CA ILE A 464 12.75 -9.93 -21.23
C ILE A 464 13.03 -11.26 -21.96
N HIS A 465 13.72 -12.20 -21.31
CA HIS A 465 14.00 -13.52 -21.88
C HIS A 465 12.71 -14.28 -22.23
N ARG A 466 11.71 -14.24 -21.36
CA ARG A 466 10.40 -14.87 -21.61
C ARG A 466 9.62 -14.13 -22.68
N LEU A 467 9.66 -12.81 -22.70
CA LEU A 467 9.01 -11.98 -23.72
C LEU A 467 9.57 -12.30 -25.12
N LEU A 468 10.90 -12.43 -25.22
CA LEU A 468 11.61 -12.73 -26.46
C LEU A 468 11.61 -14.22 -26.80
N LYS A 469 11.05 -15.09 -25.95
CA LYS A 469 11.02 -16.55 -26.09
C LYS A 469 12.43 -17.11 -26.31
N TYR A 470 13.29 -17.01 -25.29
CA TYR A 470 14.64 -17.55 -25.35
C TYR A 470 14.61 -19.07 -25.58
N ASP A 471 15.32 -19.52 -26.63
CA ASP A 471 15.48 -20.93 -26.94
C ASP A 471 16.91 -21.38 -26.54
N PRO A 472 17.04 -22.18 -25.48
CA PRO A 472 18.35 -22.69 -25.07
C PRO A 472 19.00 -23.62 -26.11
N ALA A 473 18.21 -24.37 -26.87
CA ALA A 473 18.71 -25.32 -27.85
C ALA A 473 19.24 -24.62 -29.12
N GLY A 474 18.50 -23.59 -29.58
CA GLY A 474 18.95 -22.75 -30.71
C GLY A 474 19.92 -21.65 -30.32
N GLY A 475 20.21 -21.45 -29.02
CA GLY A 475 21.14 -20.46 -28.51
C GLY A 475 20.76 -18.99 -28.76
N GLY A 476 19.47 -18.72 -29.06
CA GLY A 476 18.98 -17.42 -29.48
C GLY A 476 17.60 -17.06 -28.95
N PHE A 477 16.99 -16.05 -29.55
CA PHE A 477 15.63 -15.60 -29.25
C PHE A 477 14.73 -15.83 -30.44
N VAL A 478 13.55 -16.41 -30.25
CA VAL A 478 12.53 -16.63 -31.29
C VAL A 478 12.01 -15.29 -31.81
N ALA A 479 11.73 -14.35 -30.91
CA ALA A 479 11.35 -13.00 -31.30
C ALA A 479 12.60 -12.22 -31.76
N ASN A 480 12.57 -11.76 -33.01
CA ASN A 480 13.67 -11.06 -33.68
C ASN A 480 13.12 -10.15 -34.79
N GLU A 481 13.97 -9.63 -35.67
CA GLU A 481 13.58 -8.76 -36.77
C GLU A 481 12.63 -9.43 -37.77
N SER A 482 12.78 -10.75 -38.02
CA SER A 482 11.91 -11.54 -38.93
C SER A 482 10.59 -11.94 -38.25
N ALA A 483 10.59 -12.05 -36.94
CA ALA A 483 9.40 -12.42 -36.12
C ALA A 483 9.25 -11.44 -34.96
N PRO A 484 8.85 -10.18 -35.21
CA PRO A 484 8.82 -9.15 -34.18
C PRO A 484 7.67 -9.37 -33.16
N LEU A 485 7.81 -8.74 -32.02
CA LEU A 485 6.79 -8.77 -30.97
C LEU A 485 5.46 -8.17 -31.43
N ALA A 486 4.35 -8.78 -31.08
CA ALA A 486 3.02 -8.23 -31.36
C ALA A 486 2.66 -7.13 -30.34
N THR A 487 3.42 -6.02 -30.31
CA THR A 487 3.28 -4.93 -29.36
C THR A 487 3.22 -3.58 -30.05
N ASP A 488 2.46 -2.65 -29.50
CA ASP A 488 2.42 -1.25 -29.95
C ASP A 488 3.19 -0.33 -28.98
N PHE A 489 3.32 -0.76 -27.70
CA PHE A 489 4.07 -0.06 -26.69
C PHE A 489 4.77 -1.05 -25.74
N LEU A 490 6.07 -0.92 -25.57
CA LEU A 490 6.86 -1.74 -24.66
C LEU A 490 7.45 -0.88 -23.54
N ILE A 491 7.21 -1.27 -22.29
CA ILE A 491 7.83 -0.67 -21.10
C ILE A 491 8.82 -1.67 -20.53
N VAL A 492 10.07 -1.25 -20.36
CA VAL A 492 11.13 -2.05 -19.76
C VAL A 492 11.61 -1.36 -18.49
N ASP A 493 11.39 -2.00 -17.34
CA ASP A 493 11.85 -1.51 -16.03
C ASP A 493 13.23 -2.12 -15.69
N GLU A 494 13.95 -1.53 -14.72
CA GLU A 494 15.33 -1.88 -14.34
C GLU A 494 16.29 -1.94 -15.55
N ALA A 495 16.14 -1.00 -16.49
CA ALA A 495 16.92 -0.97 -17.74
C ALA A 495 18.43 -0.76 -17.54
N SER A 496 18.89 -0.32 -16.34
CA SER A 496 20.29 -0.28 -15.96
C SER A 496 20.99 -1.64 -16.01
N MET A 497 20.22 -2.72 -15.89
CA MET A 497 20.71 -4.11 -15.93
C MET A 497 20.84 -4.68 -17.37
N LEU A 498 20.45 -3.93 -18.41
CA LEU A 498 20.55 -4.37 -19.79
C LEU A 498 22.01 -4.38 -20.25
N ASP A 499 22.51 -5.55 -20.67
CA ASP A 499 23.76 -5.69 -21.37
C ASP A 499 23.58 -5.49 -22.89
N ASN A 500 24.68 -5.43 -23.64
CA ASN A 500 24.66 -5.22 -25.09
C ASN A 500 23.91 -6.34 -25.84
N ARG A 501 24.05 -7.59 -25.41
CA ARG A 501 23.40 -8.74 -26.06
C ARG A 501 21.90 -8.70 -25.90
N LEU A 502 21.44 -8.53 -24.65
CA LEU A 502 20.01 -8.50 -24.35
C LEU A 502 19.33 -7.26 -24.94
N ALA A 503 20.00 -6.10 -24.86
CA ALA A 503 19.50 -4.86 -25.47
C ALA A 503 19.42 -4.96 -26.99
N SER A 504 20.42 -5.56 -27.66
CA SER A 504 20.41 -5.79 -29.11
C SER A 504 19.25 -6.71 -29.49
N ALA A 505 19.09 -7.84 -28.83
CA ALA A 505 17.99 -8.77 -29.10
C ALA A 505 16.61 -8.11 -28.88
N LEU A 506 16.47 -7.33 -27.82
CA LEU A 506 15.24 -6.60 -27.54
C LEU A 506 14.90 -5.61 -28.65
N LEU A 507 15.88 -4.79 -29.07
CA LEU A 507 15.69 -3.77 -30.10
C LEU A 507 15.40 -4.39 -31.49
N GLN A 508 15.93 -5.58 -31.78
CA GLN A 508 15.62 -6.33 -33.00
C GLN A 508 14.19 -6.87 -32.99
N ALA A 509 13.68 -7.27 -31.82
CA ALA A 509 12.36 -7.86 -31.68
C ALA A 509 11.24 -6.81 -31.56
N VAL A 510 11.56 -5.56 -31.22
CA VAL A 510 10.55 -4.50 -31.10
C VAL A 510 10.17 -3.99 -32.49
N PRO A 511 8.88 -4.02 -32.87
CA PRO A 511 8.44 -3.53 -34.19
C PRO A 511 8.83 -2.07 -34.38
N SER A 512 9.28 -1.73 -35.59
CA SER A 512 9.74 -0.37 -35.91
C SER A 512 8.71 0.73 -35.68
N ARG A 513 7.41 0.39 -35.65
CA ARG A 513 6.29 1.32 -35.36
C ARG A 513 5.95 1.41 -33.87
N ALA A 514 6.41 0.48 -33.05
CA ALA A 514 6.09 0.47 -31.63
C ALA A 514 6.80 1.60 -30.87
N HIS A 515 6.29 1.95 -29.70
CA HIS A 515 6.97 2.82 -28.75
C HIS A 515 7.75 1.99 -27.73
N LEU A 516 8.91 2.49 -27.33
CA LEU A 516 9.77 1.88 -26.32
C LEU A 516 10.04 2.89 -25.18
N LEU A 517 9.68 2.52 -23.97
CA LEU A 517 10.03 3.25 -22.74
C LEU A 517 10.99 2.41 -21.90
N LEU A 518 12.20 2.89 -21.70
CA LEU A 518 13.16 2.33 -20.76
C LEU A 518 13.06 3.10 -19.44
N VAL A 519 12.93 2.36 -18.34
CA VAL A 519 12.88 2.90 -16.99
C VAL A 519 14.05 2.32 -16.20
N GLY A 520 14.84 3.15 -15.53
CA GLY A 520 15.99 2.67 -14.77
C GLY A 520 16.78 3.78 -14.08
N ASP A 521 17.62 3.37 -13.14
CA ASP A 521 18.48 4.24 -12.36
C ASP A 521 19.95 4.04 -12.80
N THR A 522 20.55 5.10 -13.34
CA THR A 522 21.95 5.06 -13.85
C THR A 522 23.01 5.03 -12.76
N ASP A 523 22.63 5.34 -11.54
CA ASP A 523 23.54 5.42 -10.40
C ASP A 523 23.66 4.06 -9.67
N GLN A 524 22.77 3.10 -9.99
CA GLN A 524 22.88 1.71 -9.55
C GLN A 524 23.95 0.93 -10.33
N LEU A 525 24.20 -0.31 -9.87
CA LEU A 525 25.12 -1.22 -10.56
C LEU A 525 24.68 -1.44 -12.02
N PRO A 526 25.62 -1.38 -12.97
CA PRO A 526 25.36 -1.70 -14.37
C PRO A 526 25.09 -3.21 -14.55
N SER A 527 24.76 -3.62 -15.78
CA SER A 527 24.60 -5.02 -16.16
C SER A 527 25.81 -5.87 -15.76
N VAL A 528 25.60 -7.15 -15.45
CA VAL A 528 26.69 -8.12 -15.22
C VAL A 528 27.41 -8.42 -16.55
N GLY A 529 26.66 -8.52 -17.66
CA GLY A 529 27.20 -8.69 -19.01
C GLY A 529 27.86 -7.42 -19.55
N ALA A 530 28.52 -7.54 -20.70
CA ALA A 530 29.22 -6.45 -21.35
C ALA A 530 28.27 -5.33 -21.78
N GLY A 531 28.67 -4.07 -21.55
CA GLY A 531 27.94 -2.88 -21.98
C GLY A 531 27.47 -1.99 -20.85
N ASN A 532 27.03 -0.79 -21.21
CA ASN A 532 26.42 0.19 -20.32
C ASN A 532 25.30 0.94 -21.05
N VAL A 533 24.39 0.15 -21.60
CA VAL A 533 23.42 0.58 -22.61
C VAL A 533 22.62 1.81 -22.17
N LEU A 534 22.03 1.78 -20.97
CA LEU A 534 21.20 2.89 -20.50
C LEU A 534 21.99 4.20 -20.36
N LYS A 535 23.22 4.12 -19.80
CA LYS A 535 24.08 5.28 -19.62
C LYS A 535 24.57 5.84 -20.95
N ASP A 536 24.95 4.97 -21.89
CA ASP A 536 25.38 5.37 -23.23
C ASP A 536 24.22 6.05 -24.00
N LEU A 537 23.02 5.51 -23.93
CA LEU A 537 21.83 6.10 -24.56
C LEU A 537 21.48 7.48 -23.99
N ILE A 538 21.60 7.66 -22.67
CA ILE A 538 21.38 8.96 -22.03
C ILE A 538 22.48 9.96 -22.45
N ALA A 539 23.73 9.51 -22.53
CA ALA A 539 24.85 10.36 -22.98
C ALA A 539 24.66 10.84 -24.42
N VAL A 540 24.11 10.01 -25.30
CA VAL A 540 23.75 10.42 -26.69
C VAL A 540 22.63 11.48 -26.66
N ALA A 541 21.64 11.33 -25.79
CA ALA A 541 20.53 12.28 -25.67
C ALA A 541 20.95 13.66 -25.17
N THR A 542 22.02 13.73 -24.37
CA THR A 542 22.56 14.99 -23.85
C THR A 542 23.53 15.68 -24.80
N ALA A 543 24.06 14.97 -25.81
CA ALA A 543 24.89 15.54 -26.88
C ALA A 543 23.95 16.11 -27.97
N GLU A 544 23.86 17.44 -28.08
CA GLU A 544 22.88 18.22 -28.85
C GLU A 544 22.77 17.92 -30.37
N SER A 545 23.37 16.90 -30.90
CA SER A 545 23.55 16.73 -32.36
C SER A 545 23.04 15.42 -32.97
N SER A 546 22.38 14.53 -32.23
CA SER A 546 21.89 13.28 -32.80
C SER A 546 20.39 13.27 -33.07
N PRO A 547 19.95 13.17 -34.35
CA PRO A 547 18.54 13.07 -34.71
C PRO A 547 17.88 11.74 -34.22
N HIS A 548 18.68 10.85 -33.63
CA HIS A 548 18.26 9.53 -33.16
C HIS A 548 18.29 9.40 -31.64
N ALA A 549 18.49 10.51 -30.95
CA ALA A 549 18.54 10.55 -29.49
C ALA A 549 17.17 10.21 -28.87
N PRO A 550 17.13 9.39 -27.81
CA PRO A 550 15.90 9.16 -27.05
C PRO A 550 15.47 10.43 -26.30
N ALA A 551 14.16 10.60 -26.10
CA ALA A 551 13.69 11.62 -25.18
C ALA A 551 13.92 11.18 -23.73
N VAL A 552 14.81 11.89 -23.02
CA VAL A 552 15.17 11.56 -21.63
C VAL A 552 14.43 12.46 -20.66
N THR A 553 13.78 11.86 -19.67
CA THR A 553 13.22 12.58 -18.52
C THR A 553 13.90 12.09 -17.25
N ARG A 554 14.58 12.97 -16.54
CA ARG A 554 15.20 12.68 -15.25
C ARG A 554 14.30 13.18 -14.12
N LEU A 555 13.79 12.28 -13.29
CA LEU A 555 13.05 12.62 -12.08
C LEU A 555 14.05 13.04 -11.00
N ALA A 556 14.45 14.32 -11.03
CA ALA A 556 15.46 14.87 -10.11
C ALA A 556 14.89 15.21 -8.73
N VAL A 557 13.56 15.38 -8.62
CA VAL A 557 12.92 15.72 -7.34
C VAL A 557 12.54 14.45 -6.59
N ILE A 558 13.29 14.17 -5.54
CA ILE A 558 13.03 13.04 -4.66
C ILE A 558 12.04 13.50 -3.60
N TYR A 559 10.77 13.18 -3.78
CA TYR A 559 9.73 13.45 -2.78
C TYR A 559 9.80 12.52 -1.56
N ARG A 560 10.74 11.56 -1.57
CA ARG A 560 10.88 10.57 -0.50
C ARG A 560 11.22 11.20 0.84
N GLN A 561 11.90 12.36 0.83
CA GLN A 561 12.33 13.00 2.07
C GLN A 561 12.82 14.44 1.83
N GLN A 562 12.00 15.41 2.11
CA GLN A 562 12.55 16.70 2.45
C GLN A 562 13.15 16.61 3.88
N GLY A 563 14.42 16.27 3.96
CA GLY A 563 15.28 16.71 5.03
C GLY A 563 15.71 15.74 6.13
N GLN A 564 15.29 14.45 6.24
CA GLN A 564 15.67 13.66 7.42
C GLN A 564 15.97 12.16 7.26
N SER A 565 15.90 11.53 6.07
CA SER A 565 16.36 10.12 5.98
C SER A 565 17.84 10.07 5.65
N GLN A 566 18.57 9.42 6.53
CA GLN A 566 19.98 9.15 6.34
C GLN A 566 20.24 8.21 5.16
N ILE A 567 19.34 7.29 4.84
CA ILE A 567 19.48 6.42 3.65
C ILE A 567 19.53 7.28 2.38
N VAL A 568 18.65 8.26 2.25
CA VAL A 568 18.57 9.08 1.05
C VAL A 568 19.66 10.17 1.03
N THR A 569 19.88 10.84 2.15
CA THR A 569 20.98 11.85 2.23
C THR A 569 22.32 11.18 1.98
N THR A 570 22.54 9.99 2.56
CA THR A 570 23.78 9.21 2.30
C THR A 570 23.86 8.73 0.85
N ALA A 571 22.75 8.31 0.23
CA ALA A 571 22.72 7.92 -1.18
C ALA A 571 23.12 9.11 -2.09
N HIS A 572 22.60 10.30 -1.79
CA HIS A 572 23.00 11.52 -2.52
C HIS A 572 24.45 11.91 -2.28
N ALA A 573 24.91 11.85 -1.03
CA ALA A 573 26.29 12.12 -0.68
C ALA A 573 27.24 11.17 -1.43
N ILE A 574 26.90 9.87 -1.46
CA ILE A 574 27.65 8.88 -2.23
C ILE A 574 27.69 9.25 -3.72
N ASN A 575 26.55 9.58 -4.33
CA ASN A 575 26.50 9.97 -5.75
C ASN A 575 27.27 11.26 -6.04
N ALA A 576 27.25 12.20 -5.11
CA ALA A 576 28.05 13.42 -5.18
C ALA A 576 29.56 13.16 -4.96
N GLY A 577 29.94 11.97 -4.48
CA GLY A 577 31.33 11.61 -4.17
C GLY A 577 31.80 12.12 -2.81
N ASP A 578 30.88 12.50 -1.93
CA ASP A 578 31.18 12.93 -0.56
C ASP A 578 31.44 11.71 0.32
N PRO A 579 32.69 11.53 0.82
CA PRO A 579 33.06 10.40 1.65
C PRO A 579 32.72 10.57 3.13
N SER A 580 31.99 11.62 3.50
CA SER A 580 31.57 11.87 4.88
C SER A 580 30.77 10.68 5.41
N LEU A 581 31.17 10.19 6.57
CA LEU A 581 30.48 9.06 7.18
C LEU A 581 29.04 9.42 7.59
N PRO A 582 28.09 8.55 7.35
CA PRO A 582 26.79 8.67 7.98
C PRO A 582 26.91 8.53 9.51
N PRO A 583 25.84 8.77 10.29
CA PRO A 583 25.88 8.61 11.75
C PRO A 583 26.56 7.31 12.16
N ALA A 584 27.66 7.39 12.91
CA ALA A 584 28.54 6.26 13.20
C ALA A 584 28.54 5.94 14.72
N VAL A 585 28.65 4.65 15.03
CA VAL A 585 28.78 4.11 16.38
C VAL A 585 29.88 3.03 16.39
N ASN A 586 30.54 2.85 17.54
CA ASN A 586 31.60 1.85 17.66
C ASN A 586 31.06 0.48 18.05
N GLU A 587 29.96 0.41 18.80
CA GLU A 587 29.36 -0.82 19.30
C GLU A 587 27.90 -0.96 18.94
N VAL A 588 27.43 -2.20 18.74
CA VAL A 588 26.04 -2.52 18.43
C VAL A 588 25.09 -2.12 19.56
N SER A 589 25.57 -2.21 20.80
CA SER A 589 24.81 -1.89 22.01
C SER A 589 24.68 -0.39 22.32
N ALA A 590 25.33 0.49 21.53
CA ALA A 590 25.26 1.93 21.76
C ALA A 590 23.81 2.44 21.76
N THR A 591 23.43 3.12 22.84
CA THR A 591 22.06 3.56 23.14
C THR A 591 21.58 4.78 22.35
N GLN A 592 22.32 5.25 21.38
CA GLN A 592 21.91 6.39 20.55
C GLN A 592 20.66 6.07 19.73
N VAL A 593 19.83 7.08 19.53
CA VAL A 593 18.63 6.98 18.66
C VAL A 593 19.09 6.60 17.25
N TRP A 594 18.83 5.36 16.89
CA TRP A 594 19.24 4.79 15.60
C TRP A 594 18.48 5.46 14.48
N ALA A 595 19.19 6.25 13.67
CA ALA A 595 18.68 6.74 12.39
C ALA A 595 18.30 5.56 11.48
N ASP A 596 17.59 5.84 10.39
CA ASP A 596 17.23 4.81 9.39
C ASP A 596 18.46 4.26 8.64
N LEU A 597 19.62 4.97 8.67
CA LEU A 597 20.92 4.46 8.30
C LEU A 597 21.94 4.75 9.40
N THR A 598 22.74 3.74 9.76
CA THR A 598 23.78 3.83 10.78
C THR A 598 25.03 3.11 10.30
N PHE A 599 26.20 3.72 10.51
CA PHE A 599 27.47 3.09 10.29
C PHE A 599 28.00 2.51 11.62
N ILE A 600 28.33 1.22 11.64
CA ILE A 600 28.93 0.53 12.79
C ILE A 600 30.38 0.27 12.44
N VAL A 601 31.30 0.89 13.19
CA VAL A 601 32.75 0.75 12.94
C VAL A 601 33.19 -0.66 13.29
N ALA A 602 33.90 -1.32 12.40
CA ALA A 602 34.59 -2.59 12.64
C ALA A 602 36.09 -2.41 12.42
N THR A 603 36.88 -3.08 13.26
CA THR A 603 38.35 -3.00 13.23
C THR A 603 38.96 -3.90 12.17
N ASP A 604 38.34 -5.05 11.93
CA ASP A 604 38.77 -6.11 11.03
C ASP A 604 37.59 -6.97 10.54
N ALA A 605 37.90 -8.04 9.82
CA ALA A 605 36.88 -8.92 9.24
C ALA A 605 36.15 -9.75 10.30
N GLU A 606 36.83 -10.20 11.32
CA GLU A 606 36.32 -11.00 12.44
C GLU A 606 35.37 -10.16 13.30
N ASP A 607 35.73 -8.92 13.62
CA ASP A 607 34.88 -7.96 14.33
C ASP A 607 33.65 -7.61 13.53
N CYS A 608 33.79 -7.45 12.21
CA CYS A 608 32.65 -7.22 11.30
C CYS A 608 31.65 -8.37 11.33
N VAL A 609 32.12 -9.62 11.30
CA VAL A 609 31.27 -10.81 11.41
C VAL A 609 30.60 -10.86 12.77
N ARG A 610 31.34 -10.69 13.87
CA ARG A 610 30.85 -10.69 15.25
C ARG A 610 29.73 -9.66 15.41
N LYS A 611 29.95 -8.40 15.01
CA LYS A 611 28.97 -7.32 15.09
C LYS A 611 27.74 -7.57 14.20
N THR A 612 27.93 -8.18 13.04
CA THR A 612 26.83 -8.57 12.17
C THR A 612 25.94 -9.64 12.83
N LEU A 613 26.55 -10.67 13.42
CA LEU A 613 25.81 -11.70 14.15
C LEU A 613 25.06 -11.11 15.35
N GLU A 614 25.73 -10.30 16.19
CA GLU A 614 25.14 -9.63 17.34
C GLU A 614 23.93 -8.75 16.92
N LEU A 615 24.10 -8.00 15.84
CA LEU A 615 23.03 -7.15 15.31
C LEU A 615 21.80 -7.96 14.90
N VAL A 616 22.00 -9.07 14.16
CA VAL A 616 20.92 -9.88 13.60
C VAL A 616 20.23 -10.73 14.66
N THR A 617 21.00 -11.34 15.58
CA THR A 617 20.48 -12.32 16.54
C THR A 617 19.95 -11.68 17.81
N THR A 618 20.50 -10.55 18.22
CA THR A 618 20.23 -9.92 19.52
C THR A 618 19.57 -8.56 19.38
N PHE A 619 20.24 -7.62 18.73
CA PHE A 619 19.82 -6.23 18.74
C PHE A 619 18.53 -6.00 17.92
N ILE A 620 18.48 -6.45 16.68
CA ILE A 620 17.32 -6.27 15.79
C ILE A 620 16.05 -6.87 16.40
N PRO A 621 16.04 -8.14 16.86
CA PRO A 621 14.85 -8.74 17.49
C PRO A 621 14.41 -8.01 18.75
N GLN A 622 15.33 -7.62 19.62
CA GLN A 622 15.02 -7.02 20.91
C GLN A 622 14.59 -5.54 20.82
N LYS A 623 15.29 -4.74 20.02
CA LYS A 623 15.12 -3.27 19.97
C LYS A 623 14.17 -2.81 18.89
N LEU A 624 14.17 -3.45 17.72
CA LEU A 624 13.31 -3.05 16.61
C LEU A 624 11.95 -3.74 16.64
N LYS A 625 11.72 -4.66 17.60
CA LYS A 625 10.48 -5.43 17.78
C LYS A 625 9.97 -6.08 16.47
N TRP A 626 10.89 -6.49 15.61
CA TRP A 626 10.54 -7.20 14.39
C TRP A 626 10.48 -8.69 14.65
N PRO A 627 9.39 -9.33 14.21
CA PRO A 627 9.13 -10.71 14.64
C PRO A 627 10.03 -11.75 13.97
N HIS A 628 10.68 -11.44 12.78
CA HIS A 628 11.39 -12.48 12.05
C HIS A 628 12.71 -12.03 11.43
N PRO A 629 13.87 -12.19 12.12
CA PRO A 629 15.18 -11.82 11.58
C PRO A 629 15.52 -12.57 10.27
N ILE A 630 15.03 -13.79 10.08
CA ILE A 630 15.25 -14.55 8.85
C ILE A 630 14.54 -13.93 7.65
N ARG A 631 13.28 -13.50 7.80
CA ARG A 631 12.49 -12.94 6.68
C ARG A 631 12.80 -11.47 6.40
N ASP A 632 12.95 -10.68 7.46
CA ASP A 632 12.97 -9.21 7.37
C ASP A 632 14.38 -8.63 7.23
N VAL A 633 15.42 -9.38 7.57
CA VAL A 633 16.82 -8.94 7.52
C VAL A 633 17.55 -9.59 6.35
N GLN A 634 18.31 -8.79 5.61
CA GLN A 634 19.17 -9.27 4.54
C GLN A 634 20.58 -8.72 4.66
N VAL A 635 21.55 -9.60 4.78
CA VAL A 635 22.96 -9.22 4.69
C VAL A 635 23.36 -9.20 3.20
N LEU A 636 23.98 -8.08 2.76
CA LEU A 636 24.41 -7.86 1.39
C LEU A 636 25.93 -7.72 1.36
N ALA A 637 26.63 -8.80 1.05
CA ALA A 637 28.09 -8.80 1.05
C ALA A 637 28.67 -8.45 -0.34
N PRO A 638 29.77 -7.68 -0.41
CA PRO A 638 30.44 -7.35 -1.68
C PRO A 638 31.05 -8.58 -2.38
N MET A 639 31.52 -9.57 -1.64
CA MET A 639 32.28 -10.72 -2.14
C MET A 639 31.71 -12.05 -1.66
N HIS A 640 31.96 -13.12 -2.45
CA HIS A 640 31.53 -14.48 -2.09
C HIS A 640 32.49 -15.17 -1.10
N LYS A 641 33.80 -14.98 -1.27
CA LYS A 641 34.88 -15.61 -0.46
C LYS A 641 35.39 -14.66 0.62
N GLY A 642 36.11 -15.21 1.58
CA GLY A 642 36.71 -14.48 2.70
C GLY A 642 35.89 -14.56 3.98
N VAL A 643 36.46 -14.07 5.09
CA VAL A 643 35.84 -14.09 6.44
C VAL A 643 34.49 -13.34 6.42
N ALA A 644 34.44 -12.16 5.84
CA ALA A 644 33.20 -11.38 5.68
C ALA A 644 32.54 -11.60 4.30
N GLY A 645 32.67 -12.78 3.72
CA GLY A 645 32.05 -13.17 2.44
C GLY A 645 30.71 -13.87 2.60
N VAL A 646 29.95 -13.96 1.50
CA VAL A 646 28.63 -14.60 1.45
C VAL A 646 28.63 -16.02 2.02
N GLY A 647 29.66 -16.83 1.67
CA GLY A 647 29.73 -18.22 2.10
C GLY A 647 29.84 -18.35 3.62
N ASN A 648 30.78 -17.62 4.23
CA ASN A 648 30.99 -17.68 5.68
C ASN A 648 29.81 -17.10 6.46
N PHE A 649 29.27 -15.97 6.03
CA PHE A 649 28.09 -15.38 6.66
C PHE A 649 26.89 -16.33 6.63
N ASN A 650 26.64 -17.03 5.54
CA ASN A 650 25.53 -18.00 5.47
C ASN A 650 25.69 -19.12 6.49
N VAL A 651 26.91 -19.66 6.65
CA VAL A 651 27.19 -20.71 7.66
C VAL A 651 27.00 -20.18 9.08
N GLN A 652 27.55 -18.99 9.37
CA GLN A 652 27.48 -18.41 10.72
C GLN A 652 26.04 -17.98 11.08
N LEU A 653 25.32 -17.36 10.16
CA LEU A 653 23.94 -16.92 10.38
C LEU A 653 22.97 -18.11 10.47
N GLN A 654 23.18 -19.16 9.67
CA GLN A 654 22.42 -20.41 9.82
C GLN A 654 22.61 -21.01 11.21
N ALA A 655 23.86 -21.15 11.66
CA ALA A 655 24.16 -21.69 12.97
C ALA A 655 23.54 -20.87 14.12
N ALA A 656 23.51 -19.54 13.96
CA ALA A 656 23.01 -18.63 14.99
C ALA A 656 21.47 -18.49 14.99
N LEU A 657 20.84 -18.47 13.82
CA LEU A 657 19.39 -18.20 13.67
C LEU A 657 18.56 -19.49 13.57
N ASN A 658 19.14 -20.55 13.03
CA ASN A 658 18.48 -21.85 12.83
C ASN A 658 19.44 -22.98 13.23
N PRO A 659 19.83 -23.06 14.54
CA PRO A 659 20.70 -24.12 15.02
C PRO A 659 20.03 -25.47 14.81
N ALA A 660 20.82 -26.48 14.40
CA ALA A 660 20.32 -27.83 14.23
C ALA A 660 19.91 -28.43 15.61
N PRO A 661 18.65 -28.77 15.85
CA PRO A 661 18.24 -29.51 17.02
C PRO A 661 18.92 -30.90 17.03
N ARG A 662 19.21 -31.45 18.20
CA ARG A 662 19.72 -32.83 18.31
C ARG A 662 18.72 -33.79 17.65
N GLY A 663 19.15 -34.55 16.62
CA GLY A 663 18.31 -35.48 15.88
C GLY A 663 17.46 -34.86 14.77
N ALA A 664 17.63 -33.57 14.43
CA ALA A 664 16.90 -32.96 13.33
C ALA A 664 17.28 -33.59 11.99
N LYS A 665 16.26 -33.83 11.18
CA LYS A 665 16.40 -34.25 9.79
C LYS A 665 16.93 -33.04 8.97
N ALA A 666 18.12 -33.18 8.38
CA ALA A 666 18.71 -32.20 7.50
C ALA A 666 19.09 -32.85 6.18
N LEU A 667 19.06 -32.08 5.09
CA LEU A 667 19.45 -32.55 3.78
C LEU A 667 20.83 -31.99 3.43
N ARG A 668 21.79 -32.87 3.18
CA ARG A 668 23.11 -32.48 2.68
C ARG A 668 23.02 -32.22 1.19
N THR A 669 23.51 -31.06 0.78
CA THR A 669 23.57 -30.60 -0.59
C THR A 669 25.00 -30.18 -0.96
N PRO A 670 25.36 -30.05 -2.23
CA PRO A 670 26.68 -29.54 -2.62
C PRO A 670 26.98 -28.13 -2.09
N SER A 671 25.94 -27.33 -1.83
CA SER A 671 26.06 -25.97 -1.30
C SER A 671 26.03 -25.88 0.22
N GLY A 672 25.93 -26.99 0.93
CA GLY A 672 25.86 -27.06 2.39
C GLY A 672 24.70 -27.92 2.89
N GLU A 673 24.31 -27.71 4.13
CA GLU A 673 23.19 -28.42 4.78
C GLU A 673 21.95 -27.55 4.80
N PHE A 674 20.82 -28.09 4.35
CA PHE A 674 19.52 -27.43 4.42
C PHE A 674 18.71 -27.94 5.62
N ARG A 675 18.07 -27.03 6.35
CA ARG A 675 17.23 -27.29 7.54
C ARG A 675 15.86 -26.64 7.37
N ALA A 676 14.85 -27.21 7.97
CA ALA A 676 13.54 -26.56 8.05
C ALA A 676 13.70 -25.19 8.74
N GLY A 677 13.11 -24.15 8.17
CA GLY A 677 13.28 -22.77 8.60
C GLY A 677 14.40 -22.00 7.89
N ASP A 678 15.25 -22.65 7.09
CA ASP A 678 16.32 -21.98 6.36
C ASP A 678 15.78 -21.07 5.26
N LYS A 679 16.45 -19.94 5.08
CA LYS A 679 16.22 -19.00 4.00
C LYS A 679 17.01 -19.41 2.77
N LEU A 680 16.32 -19.58 1.65
CA LEU A 680 16.90 -20.02 0.37
C LEU A 680 16.78 -18.95 -0.71
N ILE A 681 17.67 -19.04 -1.70
CA ILE A 681 17.59 -18.29 -2.96
C ILE A 681 17.62 -19.25 -4.14
N GLN A 682 16.73 -19.03 -5.12
CA GLN A 682 16.77 -19.69 -6.41
C GLN A 682 17.93 -19.13 -7.23
N LEU A 683 18.80 -20.01 -7.77
CA LEU A 683 20.00 -19.62 -8.54
C LEU A 683 19.78 -19.60 -10.04
N ARG A 684 18.81 -20.36 -10.53
CA ARG A 684 18.41 -20.45 -11.93
C ARG A 684 16.91 -20.37 -12.09
N ASN A 685 16.46 -19.96 -13.29
CA ASN A 685 15.02 -19.94 -13.54
C ASN A 685 14.46 -21.37 -13.59
N ASN A 686 13.41 -21.62 -12.84
CA ASN A 686 12.58 -22.83 -12.90
C ASN A 686 11.18 -22.40 -13.41
N TYR A 687 10.97 -22.60 -14.71
CA TYR A 687 9.74 -22.16 -15.38
C TYR A 687 8.53 -23.01 -15.01
N ASP A 688 8.75 -24.28 -14.65
CA ASP A 688 7.67 -25.20 -14.26
C ASP A 688 7.05 -24.81 -12.92
N LYS A 689 7.89 -24.33 -12.02
CA LYS A 689 7.47 -23.82 -10.70
C LYS A 689 7.24 -22.30 -10.69
N ASN A 690 7.39 -21.63 -11.83
CA ASN A 690 7.32 -20.18 -11.93
C ASN A 690 8.26 -19.44 -10.97
N LEU A 691 9.42 -20.06 -10.66
CA LEU A 691 10.47 -19.48 -9.82
C LEU A 691 11.60 -18.93 -10.68
N PHE A 692 12.12 -17.77 -10.30
CA PHE A 692 13.14 -17.06 -11.05
C PHE A 692 14.44 -16.92 -10.27
N ASN A 693 15.53 -16.76 -11.00
CA ASN A 693 16.82 -16.46 -10.38
C ASN A 693 16.72 -15.20 -9.50
N GLY A 694 17.08 -15.37 -8.23
CA GLY A 694 16.99 -14.34 -7.21
C GLY A 694 15.76 -14.44 -6.30
N ASP A 695 14.79 -15.31 -6.58
CA ASP A 695 13.64 -15.53 -5.70
C ASP A 695 14.11 -16.13 -4.38
N ILE A 696 13.57 -15.60 -3.28
CA ILE A 696 13.90 -16.00 -1.91
C ILE A 696 12.69 -16.69 -1.28
N GLY A 697 12.93 -17.86 -0.72
CA GLY A 697 11.94 -18.65 0.02
C GLY A 697 12.45 -19.09 1.38
N VAL A 698 11.60 -19.77 2.14
CA VAL A 698 11.90 -20.36 3.43
C VAL A 698 11.47 -21.82 3.42
N ILE A 699 12.35 -22.73 3.83
CA ILE A 699 12.02 -24.15 3.93
C ILE A 699 10.95 -24.36 5.02
N THR A 700 9.82 -24.93 4.63
CA THR A 700 8.71 -25.18 5.55
C THR A 700 8.76 -26.59 6.17
N ALA A 701 9.18 -27.59 5.40
CA ALA A 701 9.32 -28.96 5.89
C ALA A 701 10.40 -29.72 5.11
N ILE A 702 11.01 -30.73 5.75
CA ILE A 702 12.02 -31.63 5.15
C ILE A 702 11.56 -33.07 5.31
N ASP A 703 11.55 -33.82 4.22
CA ASP A 703 11.47 -35.27 4.20
C ASP A 703 12.85 -35.86 3.89
N ALA A 704 13.56 -36.23 4.93
CA ALA A 704 14.93 -36.76 4.80
C ALA A 704 14.95 -38.17 4.20
N GLU A 705 13.89 -38.97 4.37
CA GLU A 705 13.77 -40.34 3.83
C GLU A 705 13.46 -40.30 2.35
N GLY A 706 12.49 -39.47 1.95
CA GLY A 706 12.16 -39.21 0.53
C GLY A 706 13.19 -38.34 -0.19
N GLY A 707 14.12 -37.70 0.54
CA GLY A 707 15.15 -36.84 -0.02
C GLY A 707 14.57 -35.57 -0.68
N THR A 708 13.45 -35.06 -0.15
CA THR A 708 12.74 -33.88 -0.65
C THR A 708 12.53 -32.84 0.43
N PHE A 709 12.24 -31.61 0.07
CA PHE A 709 11.76 -30.60 1.00
C PHE A 709 10.72 -29.68 0.33
N THR A 710 9.91 -29.03 1.16
CA THR A 710 8.99 -27.97 0.74
C THR A 710 9.50 -26.62 1.19
N ALA A 711 9.35 -25.60 0.34
CA ALA A 711 9.69 -24.22 0.67
C ALA A 711 8.61 -23.24 0.18
N ASP A 712 8.37 -22.22 0.97
CA ASP A 712 7.43 -21.12 0.70
C ASP A 712 8.18 -19.97 0.05
N PHE A 713 7.81 -19.63 -1.18
CA PHE A 713 8.28 -18.47 -1.92
C PHE A 713 7.13 -17.45 -2.07
N ASP A 714 7.11 -16.44 -1.19
CA ASP A 714 6.11 -15.36 -1.16
C ASP A 714 4.63 -15.84 -1.10
N GLY A 715 4.37 -16.98 -0.43
CA GLY A 715 3.05 -17.59 -0.26
C GLY A 715 2.78 -18.77 -1.19
N ASP A 716 3.63 -19.02 -2.18
CA ASP A 716 3.56 -20.20 -3.05
C ASP A 716 4.49 -21.30 -2.53
N VAL A 717 3.91 -22.42 -2.11
CA VAL A 717 4.65 -23.56 -1.54
C VAL A 717 5.01 -24.53 -2.66
N HIS A 718 6.31 -24.82 -2.78
CA HIS A 718 6.85 -25.75 -3.80
C HIS A 718 7.63 -26.88 -3.12
N THR A 719 7.53 -28.09 -3.71
CA THR A 719 8.33 -29.26 -3.33
C THR A 719 9.56 -29.36 -4.24
N PHE A 720 10.72 -29.58 -3.65
CA PHE A 720 12.01 -29.71 -4.35
C PHE A 720 12.59 -31.11 -4.16
N GLU A 721 13.10 -31.68 -5.26
CA GLU A 721 13.76 -32.99 -5.30
C GLU A 721 15.29 -32.81 -5.39
N ARG A 722 16.05 -33.89 -5.11
CA ARG A 722 17.54 -33.84 -5.10
C ARG A 722 18.17 -33.28 -6.37
N GLY A 723 17.57 -33.49 -7.53
CA GLY A 723 18.04 -32.96 -8.83
C GLY A 723 18.02 -31.42 -8.90
N GLU A 724 17.15 -30.79 -8.13
CA GLU A 724 16.94 -29.35 -8.14
C GLU A 724 17.79 -28.60 -7.08
N PHE A 725 18.43 -29.32 -6.15
CA PHE A 725 19.18 -28.70 -5.05
C PHE A 725 20.39 -27.87 -5.50
N ASN A 726 20.95 -28.20 -6.67
CA ASN A 726 22.04 -27.40 -7.27
C ASN A 726 21.58 -26.01 -7.72
N ASP A 727 20.28 -25.81 -7.90
CA ASP A 727 19.70 -24.53 -8.30
C ASP A 727 19.28 -23.69 -7.10
N LEU A 728 19.65 -24.10 -5.88
CA LEU A 728 19.30 -23.44 -4.62
C LEU A 728 20.54 -23.20 -3.76
N ALA A 729 20.52 -22.14 -2.98
CA ALA A 729 21.54 -21.87 -1.96
C ALA A 729 20.93 -21.18 -0.73
N LEU A 730 21.65 -21.23 0.41
CA LEU A 730 21.31 -20.45 1.59
C LEU A 730 21.33 -18.94 1.26
N ALA A 731 20.41 -18.19 1.81
CA ALA A 731 20.16 -16.79 1.49
C ALA A 731 20.09 -15.86 2.70
N TYR A 732 20.64 -16.23 3.84
CA TYR A 732 20.82 -15.28 4.95
C TYR A 732 21.67 -14.09 4.51
N THR A 733 22.67 -14.37 3.68
CA THR A 733 23.52 -13.40 3.01
C THR A 733 23.52 -13.67 1.50
N VAL A 734 23.36 -12.61 0.70
CA VAL A 734 23.53 -12.67 -0.75
C VAL A 734 24.53 -11.60 -1.21
N SER A 735 25.06 -11.72 -2.43
CA SER A 735 25.89 -10.66 -2.96
C SER A 735 25.06 -9.43 -3.33
N ILE A 736 25.66 -8.24 -3.27
CA ILE A 736 24.99 -6.98 -3.66
C ILE A 736 24.46 -7.07 -5.10
N HIS A 737 25.18 -7.73 -6.01
CA HIS A 737 24.74 -7.95 -7.39
C HIS A 737 23.43 -8.76 -7.46
N LYS A 738 23.30 -9.80 -6.64
CA LYS A 738 22.08 -10.63 -6.60
C LYS A 738 20.89 -9.94 -5.94
N SER A 739 21.11 -8.84 -5.24
CA SER A 739 20.04 -8.03 -4.64
C SER A 739 19.42 -7.03 -5.60
N GLN A 740 19.95 -6.87 -6.83
CA GLN A 740 19.36 -5.97 -7.82
C GLN A 740 17.92 -6.35 -8.15
N GLY A 741 17.04 -5.35 -8.29
CA GLY A 741 15.59 -5.54 -8.45
C GLY A 741 14.83 -5.96 -7.18
N SER A 742 15.55 -6.25 -6.07
CA SER A 742 14.95 -6.61 -4.77
C SER A 742 15.05 -5.45 -3.77
N GLU A 743 14.15 -5.44 -2.78
CA GLU A 743 14.22 -4.53 -1.63
C GLU A 743 13.90 -5.30 -0.34
N TYR A 744 14.53 -4.91 0.77
CA TYR A 744 14.40 -5.59 2.05
C TYR A 744 14.07 -4.61 3.16
N PRO A 745 13.29 -5.02 4.19
CA PRO A 745 12.98 -4.16 5.32
C PRO A 745 14.23 -3.67 6.04
N VAL A 746 15.18 -4.57 6.31
CA VAL A 746 16.49 -4.26 6.91
C VAL A 746 17.60 -4.77 6.03
N VAL A 747 18.58 -3.93 5.76
CA VAL A 747 19.78 -4.28 5.02
C VAL A 747 21.00 -4.08 5.92
N ILE A 748 21.91 -5.06 5.90
CA ILE A 748 23.22 -4.99 6.55
C ILE A 748 24.29 -5.13 5.48
N VAL A 749 25.22 -4.20 5.44
CA VAL A 749 26.29 -4.14 4.43
C VAL A 749 27.64 -4.24 5.11
N PRO A 750 28.30 -5.41 5.10
CA PRO A 750 29.69 -5.53 5.54
C PRO A 750 30.61 -4.84 4.53
N LEU A 751 31.51 -3.95 5.01
CA LEU A 751 32.33 -3.14 4.16
C LEU A 751 33.75 -2.99 4.70
N LEU A 752 34.71 -3.72 4.11
CA LEU A 752 36.08 -3.83 4.57
C LEU A 752 37.09 -3.49 3.47
N LYS A 753 38.28 -3.05 3.81
CA LYS A 753 39.37 -2.83 2.85
C LYS A 753 39.74 -4.11 2.08
N ALA A 754 39.59 -5.27 2.70
CA ALA A 754 39.76 -6.55 2.02
C ALA A 754 38.84 -6.72 0.78
N HIS A 755 37.75 -5.95 0.71
CA HIS A 755 36.86 -5.94 -0.44
C HIS A 755 37.31 -4.97 -1.56
N PHE A 756 38.57 -4.47 -1.58
CA PHE A 756 39.05 -3.37 -2.40
C PHE A 756 38.74 -3.52 -3.90
N MET A 757 38.75 -4.74 -4.44
CA MET A 757 38.38 -5.04 -5.83
C MET A 757 36.96 -4.65 -6.20
N MET A 758 36.06 -4.60 -5.19
CA MET A 758 34.63 -4.36 -5.36
C MET A 758 34.19 -3.00 -4.81
N LEU A 759 35.10 -2.26 -4.13
CA LEU A 759 34.78 -0.97 -3.53
C LEU A 759 34.59 0.10 -4.60
N GLN A 760 33.36 0.22 -5.09
CA GLN A 760 32.94 1.22 -6.07
C GLN A 760 31.71 1.98 -5.58
N ARG A 761 31.56 3.23 -5.99
CA ARG A 761 30.46 4.14 -5.64
C ARG A 761 29.09 3.52 -5.90
N ASN A 762 28.85 3.01 -7.09
CA ASN A 762 27.60 2.39 -7.50
C ASN A 762 27.26 1.10 -6.73
N LEU A 763 28.28 0.36 -6.25
CA LEU A 763 28.07 -0.82 -5.42
C LEU A 763 27.42 -0.44 -4.08
N ILE A 764 28.00 0.54 -3.37
CA ILE A 764 27.46 0.99 -2.09
C ILE A 764 26.10 1.67 -2.29
N TYR A 765 25.99 2.53 -3.29
CA TYR A 765 24.71 3.15 -3.64
C TYR A 765 23.62 2.09 -3.86
N THR A 766 23.91 1.07 -4.65
CA THR A 766 22.95 -0.03 -4.88
C THR A 766 22.62 -0.74 -3.56
N ALA A 767 23.62 -1.07 -2.73
CA ALA A 767 23.40 -1.79 -1.48
C ALA A 767 22.47 -1.02 -0.51
N ILE A 768 22.75 0.27 -0.27
CA ILE A 768 21.94 1.06 0.67
C ILE A 768 20.54 1.36 0.15
N THR A 769 20.38 1.51 -1.17
CA THR A 769 19.05 1.73 -1.79
C THR A 769 18.17 0.47 -1.78
N ARG A 770 18.70 -0.71 -1.44
CA ARG A 770 17.91 -1.94 -1.19
C ARG A 770 17.19 -1.90 0.15
N GLY A 771 17.61 -1.06 1.11
CA GLY A 771 17.00 -0.94 2.43
C GLY A 771 15.72 -0.10 2.40
N ARG A 772 14.62 -0.69 2.90
CA ARG A 772 13.32 0.02 2.98
C ARG A 772 13.15 0.83 4.25
N LYS A 773 13.53 0.23 5.40
CA LYS A 773 13.29 0.82 6.74
C LYS A 773 14.59 1.13 7.47
N LYS A 774 15.56 0.24 7.40
CA LYS A 774 16.85 0.39 8.09
C LYS A 774 17.99 -0.13 7.24
N VAL A 775 19.11 0.59 7.29
CA VAL A 775 20.38 0.15 6.71
C VAL A 775 21.46 0.25 7.77
N PHE A 776 22.24 -0.79 7.91
CA PHE A 776 23.43 -0.82 8.74
C PHE A 776 24.64 -1.09 7.84
N ILE A 777 25.61 -0.22 7.87
CA ILE A 777 26.91 -0.48 7.24
C ILE A 777 27.85 -0.88 8.38
N ILE A 778 28.43 -2.07 8.32
CA ILE A 778 29.35 -2.56 9.34
C ILE A 778 30.71 -2.70 8.69
N GLY A 779 31.70 -1.91 9.14
CA GLY A 779 33.01 -2.02 8.54
C GLY A 779 33.97 -0.88 8.85
N GLU A 780 34.98 -0.78 8.01
CA GLU A 780 36.07 0.18 8.16
C GLU A 780 35.73 1.53 7.51
N PRO A 781 35.83 2.66 8.23
CA PRO A 781 35.61 4.01 7.66
C PRO A 781 36.41 4.27 6.39
N ALA A 782 37.66 3.79 6.34
CA ALA A 782 38.51 3.94 5.17
C ALA A 782 38.00 3.14 3.96
N ALA A 783 37.39 1.98 4.14
CA ALA A 783 36.75 1.23 3.08
C ALA A 783 35.55 1.95 2.48
N TYR A 784 34.75 2.59 3.34
CA TYR A 784 33.63 3.43 2.91
C TYR A 784 34.12 4.61 2.07
N ALA A 785 35.11 5.37 2.58
CA ALA A 785 35.67 6.51 1.88
C ALA A 785 36.32 6.11 0.52
N MET A 786 37.03 4.97 0.50
CA MET A 786 37.60 4.41 -0.73
C MET A 786 36.49 4.12 -1.76
N ALA A 787 35.44 3.47 -1.36
CA ALA A 787 34.36 3.10 -2.27
C ALA A 787 33.60 4.32 -2.81
N VAL A 788 33.33 5.35 -1.97
CA VAL A 788 32.65 6.58 -2.39
C VAL A 788 33.51 7.39 -3.37
N ARG A 789 34.82 7.44 -3.14
CA ARG A 789 35.76 8.14 -4.06
C ARG A 789 35.94 7.40 -5.37
N ASN A 790 35.84 6.09 -5.37
CA ASN A 790 35.98 5.28 -6.57
C ASN A 790 34.74 5.39 -7.48
N ALA A 791 34.78 6.41 -8.36
CA ALA A 791 33.76 6.63 -9.38
C ALA A 791 33.97 5.78 -10.65
N GLU A 792 35.15 5.19 -10.79
CA GLU A 792 35.52 4.34 -11.91
C GLU A 792 34.77 2.98 -11.80
N SER A 793 33.53 2.96 -12.26
CA SER A 793 33.06 1.74 -12.92
C SER A 793 34.08 1.50 -14.04
N LYS A 794 34.83 0.38 -14.03
CA LYS A 794 35.77 -0.01 -15.09
C LYS A 794 35.22 0.48 -16.40
N THR A 795 35.95 1.41 -17.05
CA THR A 795 35.48 2.08 -18.28
C THR A 795 35.14 0.98 -19.28
N ARG A 796 33.83 0.72 -19.44
CA ARG A 796 33.37 -0.29 -20.39
C ARG A 796 33.46 0.32 -21.76
N THR A 797 34.40 -0.15 -22.55
CA THR A 797 34.55 0.31 -23.94
C THR A 797 33.45 -0.32 -24.79
N THR A 798 32.35 0.41 -25.02
CA THR A 798 31.21 -0.10 -25.77
C THR A 798 31.12 0.42 -27.20
N HIS A 799 31.74 1.56 -27.48
CA HIS A 799 31.59 2.33 -28.72
C HIS A 799 30.14 2.58 -29.15
N LEU A 800 29.17 2.33 -28.28
CA LEU A 800 27.75 2.49 -28.60
C LEU A 800 27.39 3.96 -28.83
N ARG A 801 27.97 4.85 -28.00
CA ARG A 801 27.78 6.30 -28.12
C ARG A 801 28.29 6.83 -29.45
N GLU A 802 29.52 6.46 -29.83
CA GLU A 802 30.17 6.89 -31.09
C GLU A 802 29.37 6.33 -32.28
N LYS A 803 29.00 5.06 -32.25
CA LYS A 803 28.25 4.42 -33.34
C LYS A 803 26.87 5.03 -33.54
N ILE A 804 26.18 5.46 -32.46
CA ILE A 804 24.89 6.15 -32.58
C ILE A 804 25.10 7.56 -33.14
N ALA A 805 26.13 8.28 -32.67
CA ALA A 805 26.43 9.63 -33.12
C ALA A 805 26.86 9.68 -34.61
N THR A 806 27.60 8.67 -35.07
CA THR A 806 28.13 8.59 -36.43
C THR A 806 27.21 7.82 -37.39
N ALA A 807 26.13 7.24 -36.96
CA ALA A 807 25.17 6.53 -37.81
C ALA A 807 24.62 7.51 -38.87
N ALA A 808 25.18 7.43 -40.07
CA ALA A 808 24.75 8.19 -41.23
C ALA A 808 23.25 7.93 -41.52
N PRO A 809 22.53 8.87 -42.12
CA PRO A 809 21.22 8.62 -42.66
C PRO A 809 21.33 7.42 -43.64
N ALA A 810 20.68 6.32 -43.31
CA ALA A 810 20.59 5.19 -44.25
C ALA A 810 19.97 5.73 -45.52
N ALA A 811 20.73 5.61 -46.63
CA ALA A 811 20.20 5.89 -47.96
C ALA A 811 18.88 5.10 -48.11
N GLU A 812 17.84 5.76 -48.61
CA GLU A 812 16.61 5.10 -49.01
C GLU A 812 16.98 3.93 -49.95
N ARG A 813 16.78 2.70 -49.48
CA ARG A 813 16.69 1.57 -50.39
C ARG A 813 15.43 1.82 -51.21
N LYS A 814 15.63 2.31 -52.44
CA LYS A 814 14.59 2.24 -53.46
C LYS A 814 14.19 0.78 -53.54
N THR A 815 12.97 0.49 -53.20
CA THR A 815 12.31 -0.75 -53.55
C THR A 815 11.99 -0.66 -55.03
N ASP A 816 12.82 -1.32 -55.84
CA ASP A 816 12.38 -1.71 -57.17
C ASP A 816 11.38 -2.83 -57.08
#